data_9e727338abeabecb7d922453fe1d841f
#
_entry.id   9e727338abeabecb7d922453fe1d841f
#
_cell.length_a   1.000
_cell.length_b   1.000
_cell.length_c   1.000
_cell.angle_alpha   90.00
_cell.angle_beta   90.00
_cell.angle_gamma   90.00
#
_symmetry.space_group_name_H-M   'P 1'
#
loop_
_entity.id
_entity.type
_entity.pdbx_description
1 polymer ?
#
loop_
_entity_poly.entity_id
_entity_poly.type
_entity_poly.pdbx_seq_one_letter_code
_entity_poly.pdbx_strand_id
1 'polypeptide(L)'
;MGIDLANAYLRIVGTPRHANVLIIAGPLDVGLRDAAAVAYAQMPRPRTILALGAGDIAPLPDADVSAPLTQAGLHSGLADLRRVVAAGAFRANTGEFTAAALEVRVEYTCPMHPEIVRDAPGDCPKCGMTLVPRETASDGHGGHGGHDMPREDRPNPADHAHAGHAHDAGGSGAYTCPMHPEVISDASGKCPKCGMNLAKAEEVESHGHGHGHGHASHAPSAHGDHAGHDDKAGGSGAYSCPMHPEVISDAPGKCPKCGMNLVKAEEVESHGPGHGPGHGGHGGHGKQQDHSGHDGHAGHGGHSKATIDGIEPHFMSMVELTEGQPRSSDGLQMDWIEVPFGPFFPGLPAGLRLTLTLDGDTVAASEVRSLVGRAELVDGPPMAVVDFVERLAAMMPLSPVAYRILACASIEEAARVDPGQNARRGRAAAGERERIVSHLGWLAEFGTQSGFLWLAARAGALQLAVRDADIDGIAAQALAIRRLIRRVEAAPLMRMRLGRIARIGKDTPASGPVDRARGGGSDARTGDPTLKDLGFEMRVRNGGDALARLRLRCDEIAQSLDLIAAAGMIAVPQVPDVDRVSGEGEARIETPRGTASLRVKLANGKVVEADLDTPTDVNIALVETVTAQRELGDALSAVASLDLSPWEVRG
;
A
#
# COMPACT_ATOMS: atom_id res chain seq x y z
N MET A 1 13.15 21.05 -4.99
CA MET A 1 12.26 20.75 -6.06
C MET A 1 12.76 19.56 -6.83
N GLY A 2 11.92 18.64 -7.20
CA GLY A 2 12.31 17.32 -7.66
C GLY A 2 12.96 17.29 -9.05
N ILE A 3 13.53 16.17 -9.40
CA ILE A 3 14.09 15.89 -10.73
C ILE A 3 12.94 15.43 -11.63
N ASP A 4 12.87 15.97 -12.85
CA ASP A 4 11.89 15.55 -13.85
C ASP A 4 12.40 14.31 -14.61
N LEU A 5 11.76 13.17 -14.39
CA LEU A 5 12.06 11.92 -15.10
C LEU A 5 11.31 11.79 -16.41
N ALA A 6 10.23 12.57 -16.65
CA ALA A 6 9.36 12.41 -17.82
C ALA A 6 10.09 12.70 -19.14
N ASN A 7 11.02 13.66 -19.14
CA ASN A 7 11.81 14.04 -20.34
C ASN A 7 13.13 13.28 -20.47
N ALA A 8 13.37 12.27 -19.63
CA ALA A 8 14.63 11.54 -19.62
C ALA A 8 14.61 10.26 -20.46
N TYR A 9 13.55 10.03 -21.27
CA TYR A 9 13.33 8.79 -22.01
C TYR A 9 13.35 7.54 -21.13
N LEU A 10 12.88 7.67 -19.88
CA LEU A 10 12.72 6.59 -18.93
C LEU A 10 11.25 6.19 -18.84
N ARG A 11 11.01 4.89 -18.72
CA ARG A 11 9.71 4.35 -18.37
C ARG A 11 9.72 4.00 -16.88
N ILE A 12 8.94 4.73 -16.09
CA ILE A 12 8.70 4.37 -14.69
C ILE A 12 7.77 3.16 -14.67
N VAL A 13 8.12 2.16 -13.88
CA VAL A 13 7.34 0.92 -13.72
C VAL A 13 6.92 0.75 -12.26
N GLY A 14 5.73 0.19 -12.04
CA GLY A 14 5.16 0.03 -10.70
C GLY A 14 5.63 -1.23 -9.96
N THR A 15 6.55 -2.01 -10.54
CA THR A 15 7.07 -3.24 -9.92
C THR A 15 8.53 -3.46 -10.27
N PRO A 16 9.37 -3.88 -9.31
CA PRO A 16 10.78 -4.17 -9.54
C PRO A 16 11.01 -5.21 -10.64
N ARG A 17 10.12 -6.18 -10.78
CA ARG A 17 10.24 -7.26 -11.79
C ARG A 17 10.20 -6.77 -13.25
N HIS A 18 9.78 -5.52 -13.46
CA HIS A 18 9.76 -4.90 -14.80
C HIS A 18 10.81 -3.78 -14.94
N ALA A 19 11.66 -3.58 -13.93
CA ALA A 19 12.69 -2.54 -13.90
C ALA A 19 14.06 -3.13 -14.24
N ASN A 20 14.87 -2.38 -15.00
CA ASN A 20 16.28 -2.68 -15.27
C ASN A 20 17.24 -1.68 -14.63
N VAL A 21 16.72 -0.53 -14.20
CA VAL A 21 17.49 0.54 -13.58
C VAL A 21 16.83 0.92 -12.26
N LEU A 22 17.60 0.86 -11.18
CA LEU A 22 17.22 1.47 -9.90
C LEU A 22 17.85 2.86 -9.84
N ILE A 23 17.02 3.90 -9.72
CA ILE A 23 17.51 5.27 -9.53
C ILE A 23 17.32 5.63 -8.08
N ILE A 24 18.44 6.01 -7.43
CA ILE A 24 18.47 6.50 -6.05
C ILE A 24 18.72 8.00 -6.11
N ALA A 25 17.82 8.79 -5.57
CA ALA A 25 17.89 10.24 -5.60
C ALA A 25 17.96 10.82 -4.18
N GLY A 26 19.12 11.35 -3.82
CA GLY A 26 19.42 11.87 -2.49
C GLY A 26 19.83 10.80 -1.48
N PRO A 27 20.17 11.19 -0.25
CA PRO A 27 20.49 10.25 0.82
C PRO A 27 19.27 9.44 1.21
N LEU A 28 19.46 8.16 1.48
CA LEU A 28 18.42 7.25 1.94
C LEU A 28 18.59 6.97 3.43
N ASP A 29 17.49 7.04 4.17
CA ASP A 29 17.41 6.50 5.53
C ASP A 29 17.55 4.98 5.54
N VAL A 30 17.93 4.42 6.69
CA VAL A 30 18.20 2.98 6.83
C VAL A 30 17.01 2.14 6.35
N GLY A 31 15.79 2.48 6.77
CA GLY A 31 14.58 1.74 6.37
C GLY A 31 14.31 1.78 4.86
N LEU A 32 14.62 2.89 4.18
CA LEU A 32 14.51 2.98 2.73
C LEU A 32 15.64 2.24 2.01
N ARG A 33 16.84 2.18 2.57
CA ARG A 33 17.95 1.38 2.00
C ARG A 33 17.63 -0.10 1.99
N ASP A 34 17.08 -0.63 3.09
CA ASP A 34 16.66 -2.03 3.17
C ASP A 34 15.54 -2.34 2.18
N ALA A 35 14.54 -1.47 2.07
CA ALA A 35 13.47 -1.63 1.09
C ALA A 35 13.97 -1.52 -0.36
N ALA A 36 14.92 -0.63 -0.64
CA ALA A 36 15.56 -0.52 -1.94
C ALA A 36 16.39 -1.77 -2.28
N ALA A 37 17.04 -2.37 -1.27
CA ALA A 37 17.76 -3.63 -1.42
C ALA A 37 16.80 -4.79 -1.79
N VAL A 38 15.64 -4.87 -1.14
CA VAL A 38 14.58 -5.83 -1.50
C VAL A 38 14.09 -5.60 -2.93
N ALA A 39 13.83 -4.35 -3.31
CA ALA A 39 13.41 -4.02 -4.67
C ALA A 39 14.47 -4.40 -5.70
N TYR A 40 15.74 -4.08 -5.44
CA TYR A 40 16.86 -4.43 -6.30
C TYR A 40 17.03 -5.94 -6.45
N ALA A 41 16.89 -6.72 -5.36
CA ALA A 41 16.97 -8.18 -5.39
C ALA A 41 15.91 -8.81 -6.33
N GLN A 42 14.74 -8.18 -6.44
CA GLN A 42 13.64 -8.65 -7.29
C GLN A 42 13.72 -8.19 -8.75
N MET A 43 14.66 -7.29 -9.09
CA MET A 43 14.84 -6.82 -10.47
C MET A 43 15.44 -7.92 -11.36
N PRO A 44 14.98 -8.05 -12.63
CA PRO A 44 15.59 -8.98 -13.59
C PRO A 44 17.00 -8.54 -13.96
N ARG A 45 17.85 -9.51 -14.32
CA ARG A 45 19.19 -9.23 -14.84
C ARG A 45 19.16 -9.08 -16.37
N PRO A 46 19.98 -8.20 -16.95
CA PRO A 46 20.92 -7.29 -16.31
C PRO A 46 20.20 -6.11 -15.64
N ARG A 47 20.72 -5.69 -14.48
CA ARG A 47 20.18 -4.59 -13.69
C ARG A 47 21.30 -3.64 -13.28
N THR A 48 20.98 -2.36 -13.13
CA THR A 48 21.95 -1.31 -12.84
C THR A 48 21.43 -0.35 -11.76
N ILE A 49 22.35 0.33 -11.07
CA ILE A 49 22.05 1.37 -10.10
C ILE A 49 22.62 2.71 -10.60
N LEU A 50 21.75 3.72 -10.68
CA LEU A 50 22.12 5.12 -10.89
C LEU A 50 21.91 5.90 -9.57
N ALA A 51 22.96 6.38 -8.96
CA ALA A 51 22.92 7.16 -7.73
C ALA A 51 23.04 8.67 -8.06
N LEU A 52 22.05 9.45 -7.65
CA LEU A 52 22.02 10.91 -7.84
C LEU A 52 22.15 11.60 -6.48
N GLY A 53 23.35 12.04 -6.12
CA GLY A 53 23.61 12.67 -4.83
C GLY A 53 23.30 11.76 -3.64
N ALA A 54 23.20 10.47 -3.86
CA ALA A 54 23.04 9.49 -2.81
C ALA A 54 24.42 9.31 -2.10
N GLY A 55 24.45 9.38 -0.81
CA GLY A 55 25.64 9.07 -0.04
C GLY A 55 25.91 7.57 0.01
N ASP A 56 26.07 7.04 1.21
CA ASP A 56 26.13 5.59 1.45
C ASP A 56 24.79 4.93 1.09
N ILE A 57 24.85 3.91 0.23
CA ILE A 57 23.68 3.14 -0.22
C ILE A 57 23.68 1.69 0.33
N ALA A 58 24.63 1.34 1.22
CA ALA A 58 24.63 0.00 1.81
C ALA A 58 23.26 -0.29 2.48
N PRO A 59 22.70 -1.51 2.35
CA PRO A 59 23.32 -2.76 1.89
C PRO A 59 23.27 -3.01 0.37
N LEU A 60 22.84 -2.03 -0.46
CA LEU A 60 22.88 -2.17 -1.91
C LEU A 60 24.33 -2.29 -2.40
N PRO A 61 24.56 -2.93 -3.57
CA PRO A 61 25.86 -2.89 -4.24
C PRO A 61 26.25 -1.46 -4.63
N ASP A 62 27.55 -1.24 -4.86
CA ASP A 62 28.04 0.04 -5.37
C ASP A 62 27.31 0.44 -6.66
N ALA A 63 26.97 1.73 -6.76
CA ALA A 63 26.30 2.25 -7.94
C ALA A 63 27.15 2.09 -9.21
N ASP A 64 26.52 1.69 -10.32
CA ASP A 64 27.18 1.63 -11.63
C ASP A 64 27.58 3.03 -12.11
N VAL A 65 26.74 4.02 -11.80
CA VAL A 65 26.96 5.44 -12.11
C VAL A 65 26.53 6.30 -10.94
N SER A 66 27.33 7.30 -10.60
CA SER A 66 27.00 8.34 -9.62
C SER A 66 27.06 9.71 -10.27
N ALA A 67 26.06 10.57 -10.00
CA ALA A 67 25.98 11.93 -10.52
C ALA A 67 25.38 12.88 -9.48
N PRO A 68 25.53 14.20 -9.62
CA PRO A 68 24.88 15.17 -8.75
C PRO A 68 23.35 15.08 -8.78
N LEU A 69 22.69 15.41 -7.67
CA LEU A 69 21.23 15.48 -7.55
C LEU A 69 20.69 16.75 -8.21
N THR A 70 20.82 16.82 -9.53
CA THR A 70 20.34 17.92 -10.38
C THR A 70 19.74 17.36 -11.67
N GLN A 71 18.94 18.16 -12.39
CA GLN A 71 18.43 17.75 -13.70
C GLN A 71 19.56 17.48 -14.71
N ALA A 72 20.60 18.29 -14.70
CA ALA A 72 21.80 18.09 -15.52
C ALA A 72 22.54 16.79 -15.12
N GLY A 73 22.64 16.52 -13.82
CA GLY A 73 23.23 15.29 -13.28
C GLY A 73 22.43 14.04 -13.69
N LEU A 74 21.10 14.10 -13.71
CA LEU A 74 20.28 13.02 -14.27
C LEU A 74 20.62 12.74 -15.74
N HIS A 75 20.67 13.79 -16.57
CA HIS A 75 20.94 13.63 -18.00
C HIS A 75 22.36 13.08 -18.24
N SER A 76 23.39 13.61 -17.55
CA SER A 76 24.75 13.09 -17.65
C SER A 76 24.85 11.66 -17.12
N GLY A 77 24.26 11.38 -15.97
CA GLY A 77 24.25 10.04 -15.37
C GLY A 77 23.58 9.00 -16.26
N LEU A 78 22.48 9.35 -16.93
CA LEU A 78 21.84 8.46 -17.91
C LEU A 78 22.68 8.25 -19.17
N ALA A 79 23.40 9.26 -19.62
CA ALA A 79 24.34 9.11 -20.75
C ALA A 79 25.50 8.16 -20.38
N ASP A 80 26.02 8.28 -19.16
CA ASP A 80 27.06 7.40 -18.63
C ASP A 80 26.52 5.97 -18.44
N LEU A 81 25.33 5.82 -17.89
CA LEU A 81 24.67 4.54 -17.71
C LEU A 81 24.49 3.82 -19.05
N ARG A 82 24.07 4.53 -20.12
CA ARG A 82 23.97 3.95 -21.47
C ARG A 82 25.32 3.44 -21.96
N ARG A 83 26.42 4.13 -21.65
CA ARG A 83 27.77 3.67 -21.97
C ARG A 83 28.16 2.41 -21.20
N VAL A 84 27.85 2.37 -19.90
CA VAL A 84 28.08 1.19 -19.05
C VAL A 84 27.30 -0.01 -19.57
N VAL A 85 26.02 0.19 -19.93
CA VAL A 85 25.16 -0.86 -20.49
C VAL A 85 25.71 -1.34 -21.85
N ALA A 86 26.07 -0.44 -22.75
CA ALA A 86 26.61 -0.78 -24.06
C ALA A 86 27.96 -1.53 -23.98
N ALA A 87 28.77 -1.21 -22.99
CA ALA A 87 30.06 -1.86 -22.73
C ALA A 87 29.94 -3.18 -21.94
N GLY A 88 28.75 -3.51 -21.40
CA GLY A 88 28.58 -4.65 -20.50
C GLY A 88 29.32 -4.51 -19.17
N ALA A 89 29.70 -3.29 -18.78
CA ALA A 89 30.53 -2.98 -17.61
C ALA A 89 29.65 -2.74 -16.36
N PHE A 90 28.82 -3.68 -15.98
CA PHE A 90 27.92 -3.59 -14.83
C PHE A 90 28.68 -3.84 -13.51
N ARG A 91 28.74 -2.85 -12.62
CA ARG A 91 29.34 -3.01 -11.28
C ARG A 91 28.39 -3.70 -10.32
N ALA A 92 27.16 -3.25 -10.28
CA ALA A 92 26.12 -3.74 -9.36
C ALA A 92 25.59 -5.14 -9.70
N ASN A 93 26.02 -5.75 -10.82
CA ASN A 93 25.52 -7.05 -11.27
C ASN A 93 26.57 -8.18 -11.17
N THR A 94 27.64 -8.00 -10.43
CA THR A 94 28.80 -8.92 -10.40
C THR A 94 28.62 -10.17 -9.57
N GLY A 95 27.46 -10.39 -8.93
CA GLY A 95 27.21 -11.57 -8.10
C GLY A 95 25.74 -11.82 -7.83
N GLU A 96 25.47 -12.88 -7.09
CA GLU A 96 24.16 -13.07 -6.48
C GLU A 96 24.00 -12.06 -5.34
N PHE A 97 22.98 -11.21 -5.44
CA PHE A 97 22.60 -10.27 -4.40
C PHE A 97 21.29 -10.74 -3.79
N THR A 98 21.30 -10.95 -2.48
CA THR A 98 20.13 -11.27 -1.67
C THR A 98 19.97 -10.19 -0.62
N ALA A 99 18.79 -9.62 -0.50
CA ALA A 99 18.50 -8.68 0.57
C ALA A 99 18.26 -9.44 1.88
N ALA A 100 18.83 -8.98 2.98
CA ALA A 100 18.69 -9.62 4.30
C ALA A 100 17.21 -9.80 4.71
N ALA A 101 16.35 -8.84 4.35
CA ALA A 101 14.90 -8.93 4.58
C ALA A 101 14.17 -10.01 3.75
N LEU A 102 14.83 -10.63 2.77
CA LEU A 102 14.32 -11.78 2.01
C LEU A 102 14.87 -13.13 2.53
N GLU A 103 15.74 -13.11 3.52
CA GLU A 103 16.19 -14.33 4.18
C GLU A 103 15.03 -14.85 5.04
N VAL A 104 14.50 -15.99 4.61
CA VAL A 104 13.45 -16.70 5.35
C VAL A 104 14.07 -17.36 6.56
N ARG A 105 13.72 -16.92 7.77
CA ARG A 105 14.02 -17.67 8.99
C ARG A 105 12.96 -18.74 9.18
N VAL A 106 13.42 -19.96 9.36
CA VAL A 106 12.54 -21.05 9.77
C VAL A 106 12.57 -21.12 11.30
N GLU A 107 11.46 -20.71 11.90
CA GLU A 107 11.22 -20.91 13.33
C GLU A 107 10.31 -22.12 13.53
N TYR A 108 10.43 -22.75 14.67
CA TYR A 108 9.61 -23.91 15.00
C TYR A 108 8.65 -23.53 16.13
N THR A 109 7.34 -23.68 15.89
CA THR A 109 6.30 -23.33 16.86
C THR A 109 5.41 -24.53 17.18
N CYS A 110 4.79 -24.49 18.36
CA CYS A 110 3.80 -25.49 18.74
C CYS A 110 2.40 -25.03 18.26
N PRO A 111 1.65 -25.84 17.51
CA PRO A 111 0.29 -25.49 17.09
C PRO A 111 -0.67 -25.21 18.26
N MET A 112 -0.43 -25.86 19.41
CA MET A 112 -1.24 -25.69 20.64
C MET A 112 -0.73 -24.60 21.57
N HIS A 113 0.54 -24.17 21.43
CA HIS A 113 1.18 -23.17 22.26
C HIS A 113 1.98 -22.22 21.35
N PRO A 114 1.32 -21.29 20.64
CA PRO A 114 1.96 -20.40 19.67
C PRO A 114 3.07 -19.53 20.27
N GLU A 115 3.02 -19.31 21.58
CA GLU A 115 4.04 -18.59 22.33
C GLU A 115 5.35 -19.35 22.47
N ILE A 116 5.35 -20.66 22.16
CA ILE A 116 6.57 -21.48 22.13
C ILE A 116 7.15 -21.40 20.73
N VAL A 117 8.19 -20.59 20.58
CA VAL A 117 8.96 -20.42 19.34
C VAL A 117 10.41 -20.85 19.61
N ARG A 118 11.01 -21.61 18.70
CA ARG A 118 12.39 -22.08 18.77
C ARG A 118 13.06 -22.02 17.40
N ASP A 119 14.38 -21.86 17.41
CA ASP A 119 15.20 -21.80 16.18
C ASP A 119 15.56 -23.20 15.63
N ALA A 120 15.14 -24.28 16.30
CA ALA A 120 15.45 -25.66 15.91
C ALA A 120 14.23 -26.58 16.12
N PRO A 121 14.12 -27.64 15.32
CA PRO A 121 13.08 -28.65 15.51
C PRO A 121 13.21 -29.35 16.88
N GLY A 122 12.08 -29.76 17.43
CA GLY A 122 12.03 -30.44 18.74
C GLY A 122 10.61 -30.56 19.23
N ASP A 123 10.44 -30.90 20.50
CA ASP A 123 9.14 -31.07 21.11
C ASP A 123 8.76 -29.86 21.99
N CYS A 124 7.47 -29.56 22.02
CA CYS A 124 6.94 -28.48 22.84
C CYS A 124 7.09 -28.79 24.34
N PRO A 125 7.74 -27.94 25.15
CA PRO A 125 7.95 -28.18 26.56
C PRO A 125 6.66 -28.19 27.39
N LYS A 126 5.56 -27.66 26.86
CA LYS A 126 4.28 -27.62 27.55
C LYS A 126 3.38 -28.82 27.27
N CYS A 127 3.39 -29.37 26.06
CA CYS A 127 2.48 -30.46 25.70
C CYS A 127 3.16 -31.67 25.05
N GLY A 128 4.47 -31.65 24.81
CA GLY A 128 5.21 -32.74 24.20
C GLY A 128 4.96 -32.96 22.70
N MET A 129 4.16 -32.10 22.04
CA MET A 129 3.94 -32.17 20.59
C MET A 129 5.18 -31.70 19.84
N THR A 130 5.49 -32.35 18.71
CA THR A 130 6.57 -31.92 17.84
C THR A 130 6.25 -30.52 17.26
N LEU A 131 7.23 -29.62 17.36
CA LEU A 131 7.12 -28.26 16.83
C LEU A 131 7.10 -28.32 15.29
N VAL A 132 6.22 -27.53 14.69
CA VAL A 132 6.12 -27.41 13.22
C VAL A 132 6.92 -26.21 12.71
N PRO A 133 7.56 -26.32 11.54
CA PRO A 133 8.30 -25.21 10.96
C PRO A 133 7.33 -24.10 10.54
N ARG A 134 7.65 -22.85 10.90
CA ARG A 134 6.99 -21.63 10.47
C ARG A 134 8.04 -20.76 9.78
N GLU A 135 7.78 -20.37 8.54
CA GLU A 135 8.60 -19.41 7.82
C GLU A 135 8.25 -18.01 8.29
N THR A 136 9.20 -17.31 8.90
CA THR A 136 9.08 -15.90 9.26
C THR A 136 10.04 -15.07 8.40
N ALA A 137 9.55 -13.98 7.80
CA ALA A 137 10.44 -13.01 7.20
C ALA A 137 11.26 -12.36 8.33
N SER A 138 12.57 -12.22 8.14
CA SER A 138 13.43 -11.54 9.10
C SER A 138 13.05 -10.07 9.17
N ASP A 139 12.31 -9.66 10.19
CA ASP A 139 12.13 -8.25 10.50
C ASP A 139 13.48 -7.69 10.98
N GLY A 140 14.13 -6.93 10.11
CA GLY A 140 15.40 -6.28 10.39
C GLY A 140 15.24 -5.08 11.34
N HIS A 141 14.75 -5.28 12.55
CA HIS A 141 14.88 -4.33 13.65
C HIS A 141 14.76 -5.05 14.99
N GLY A 142 15.91 -5.54 15.49
CA GLY A 142 16.06 -5.93 16.88
C GLY A 142 16.65 -4.74 17.65
N GLY A 143 15.85 -4.14 18.49
CA GLY A 143 16.33 -3.18 19.48
C GLY A 143 15.46 -3.23 20.72
N HIS A 144 15.69 -4.18 21.63
CA HIS A 144 15.45 -4.00 23.04
C HIS A 144 16.39 -4.88 23.86
N GLY A 145 17.03 -4.20 24.79
CA GLY A 145 18.10 -4.48 25.67
C GLY A 145 18.12 -5.79 26.45
N GLY A 146 19.34 -6.25 26.58
CA GLY A 146 19.98 -6.61 27.80
C GLY A 146 19.58 -7.91 28.47
N HIS A 147 20.42 -8.91 28.31
CA HIS A 147 21.03 -9.59 29.46
C HIS A 147 22.23 -10.41 28.93
N ASP A 148 23.42 -9.94 29.31
CA ASP A 148 24.68 -10.67 29.18
C ASP A 148 24.62 -11.98 29.95
N MET A 149 24.97 -13.09 29.28
CA MET A 149 25.55 -14.28 29.89
C MET A 149 26.64 -14.86 28.97
N PRO A 150 27.72 -15.45 29.53
CA PRO A 150 29.01 -15.58 28.86
C PRO A 150 29.06 -16.71 27.84
N ARG A 151 29.84 -16.49 26.80
CA ARG A 151 30.24 -17.50 25.80
C ARG A 151 31.22 -18.45 26.41
N GLU A 152 30.90 -19.73 26.39
CA GLU A 152 31.88 -20.83 26.52
C GLU A 152 32.10 -21.51 25.16
N ASP A 153 33.35 -21.88 24.97
CA ASP A 153 34.00 -22.39 23.79
C ASP A 153 33.28 -23.53 23.03
N ARG A 154 33.29 -23.41 21.70
CA ARG A 154 33.05 -24.54 20.80
C ARG A 154 34.23 -24.76 19.86
N PRO A 155 34.69 -26.01 19.71
CA PRO A 155 35.69 -26.34 18.72
C PRO A 155 35.07 -26.48 17.31
N ASN A 156 35.87 -26.08 16.33
CA ASN A 156 35.68 -26.17 14.91
C ASN A 156 35.77 -27.64 14.42
N PRO A 157 34.90 -28.14 13.57
CA PRO A 157 35.19 -29.32 12.75
C PRO A 157 35.39 -28.94 11.28
N ALA A 158 36.58 -29.30 10.82
CA ALA A 158 37.00 -29.26 9.44
C ALA A 158 36.36 -30.38 8.59
N ASP A 159 36.25 -30.04 7.29
CA ASP A 159 36.34 -30.94 6.14
C ASP A 159 35.45 -32.16 6.03
N HIS A 160 34.47 -32.08 5.13
CA HIS A 160 34.21 -33.19 4.19
C HIS A 160 33.76 -32.68 2.83
N ALA A 161 34.68 -32.83 1.87
CA ALA A 161 34.40 -32.71 0.45
C ALA A 161 33.49 -33.88 0.00
N HIS A 162 32.44 -33.58 -0.74
CA HIS A 162 31.80 -34.56 -1.61
C HIS A 162 31.66 -34.07 -3.04
N ALA A 163 32.14 -34.92 -3.89
CA ALA A 163 32.30 -34.82 -5.32
C ALA A 163 30.98 -34.60 -6.07
N GLY A 164 31.08 -33.85 -7.15
CA GLY A 164 30.00 -33.63 -8.11
C GLY A 164 29.60 -34.91 -8.84
N HIS A 165 28.33 -35.03 -9.10
CA HIS A 165 27.81 -35.83 -10.19
C HIS A 165 26.96 -34.96 -11.12
N ALA A 166 27.52 -34.76 -12.32
CA ALA A 166 26.78 -34.36 -13.46
C ALA A 166 25.79 -35.47 -13.84
N HIS A 167 24.53 -35.12 -14.03
CA HIS A 167 23.58 -36.01 -14.69
C HIS A 167 23.12 -35.41 -16.00
N ASP A 168 23.49 -36.08 -17.05
CA ASP A 168 23.02 -35.94 -18.42
C ASP A 168 21.49 -36.05 -18.51
N ALA A 169 20.90 -35.23 -19.31
CA ALA A 169 19.51 -35.31 -19.74
C ALA A 169 19.35 -36.41 -20.78
N GLY A 170 18.46 -37.36 -20.54
CA GLY A 170 18.09 -38.36 -21.53
C GLY A 170 17.39 -39.56 -20.92
N GLY A 171 16.14 -39.43 -20.52
CA GLY A 171 15.27 -40.55 -20.14
C GLY A 171 13.83 -40.21 -20.52
N SER A 172 13.26 -40.95 -21.47
CA SER A 172 11.85 -40.91 -21.84
C SER A 172 10.99 -41.48 -20.72
N GLY A 173 10.76 -40.73 -19.66
CA GLY A 173 9.87 -41.11 -18.59
C GLY A 173 8.41 -40.86 -19.00
N ALA A 174 7.60 -41.90 -18.86
CA ALA A 174 6.19 -41.89 -19.32
C ALA A 174 5.22 -41.11 -18.44
N TYR A 175 5.64 -40.67 -17.23
CA TYR A 175 4.75 -40.01 -16.26
C TYR A 175 5.34 -38.74 -15.70
N THR A 176 4.51 -37.69 -15.60
CA THR A 176 4.90 -36.39 -15.01
C THR A 176 3.81 -35.85 -14.08
N CYS A 177 4.17 -34.92 -13.21
CA CYS A 177 3.20 -34.24 -12.35
C CYS A 177 2.65 -33.00 -13.06
N PRO A 178 1.32 -32.84 -13.20
CA PRO A 178 0.72 -31.64 -13.84
C PRO A 178 1.08 -30.32 -13.15
N MET A 179 1.40 -30.35 -11.84
CA MET A 179 1.79 -29.17 -11.07
C MET A 179 3.30 -29.00 -10.92
N HIS A 180 4.09 -30.05 -11.18
CA HIS A 180 5.55 -30.03 -11.10
C HIS A 180 6.13 -30.75 -12.32
N PRO A 181 6.18 -30.10 -13.48
CA PRO A 181 6.62 -30.71 -14.75
C PRO A 181 8.05 -31.26 -14.72
N GLU A 182 8.86 -30.76 -13.80
CA GLU A 182 10.22 -31.23 -13.57
C GLU A 182 10.29 -32.59 -12.87
N VAL A 183 9.17 -33.08 -12.33
CA VAL A 183 9.08 -34.42 -11.74
C VAL A 183 8.68 -35.40 -12.83
N ILE A 184 9.64 -36.19 -13.31
CA ILE A 184 9.46 -37.19 -14.34
C ILE A 184 9.75 -38.57 -13.72
N SER A 185 8.93 -39.59 -14.04
CA SER A 185 9.06 -40.96 -13.55
C SER A 185 8.75 -41.96 -14.65
N ASP A 186 9.40 -43.09 -14.65
CA ASP A 186 9.16 -44.19 -15.60
C ASP A 186 7.97 -45.08 -15.17
N ALA A 187 7.41 -44.85 -13.98
CA ALA A 187 6.28 -45.61 -13.45
C ALA A 187 5.20 -44.68 -12.87
N SER A 188 3.94 -45.14 -12.92
CA SER A 188 2.85 -44.45 -12.23
C SER A 188 3.11 -44.42 -10.72
N GLY A 189 2.88 -43.25 -10.07
CA GLY A 189 3.14 -43.06 -8.67
C GLY A 189 2.64 -41.71 -8.16
N LYS A 190 3.08 -41.32 -6.98
CA LYS A 190 2.76 -40.01 -6.40
C LYS A 190 3.96 -39.06 -6.57
N CYS A 191 3.65 -37.81 -6.89
CA CYS A 191 4.61 -36.74 -6.94
C CYS A 191 5.26 -36.55 -5.55
N PRO A 192 6.59 -36.60 -5.43
CA PRO A 192 7.25 -36.43 -4.13
C PRO A 192 7.15 -35.01 -3.58
N LYS A 193 6.77 -34.01 -4.43
CA LYS A 193 6.63 -32.59 -4.03
C LYS A 193 5.24 -32.24 -3.54
N CYS A 194 4.17 -32.82 -4.11
CA CYS A 194 2.80 -32.45 -3.77
C CYS A 194 1.86 -33.62 -3.48
N GLY A 195 2.35 -34.87 -3.56
CA GLY A 195 1.54 -36.04 -3.29
C GLY A 195 0.49 -36.40 -4.36
N MET A 196 0.32 -35.61 -5.42
CA MET A 196 -0.57 -35.90 -6.54
C MET A 196 -0.09 -37.10 -7.36
N ASN A 197 -1.04 -37.84 -7.94
CA ASN A 197 -0.70 -38.93 -8.86
C ASN A 197 -0.04 -38.36 -10.12
N LEU A 198 1.03 -39.01 -10.57
CA LEU A 198 1.70 -38.68 -11.82
C LEU A 198 0.80 -39.12 -12.97
N ALA A 199 0.63 -38.25 -13.96
CA ALA A 199 -0.12 -38.49 -15.19
C ALA A 199 0.84 -38.89 -16.33
N LYS A 200 0.34 -39.60 -17.34
CA LYS A 200 1.15 -39.89 -18.54
C LYS A 200 1.51 -38.60 -19.26
N ALA A 201 2.74 -38.48 -19.71
CA ALA A 201 3.24 -37.29 -20.39
C ALA A 201 2.42 -36.91 -21.63
N GLU A 202 1.88 -37.91 -22.34
CA GLU A 202 1.01 -37.71 -23.51
C GLU A 202 -0.36 -37.11 -23.18
N GLU A 203 -0.85 -37.22 -21.94
CA GLU A 203 -2.14 -36.67 -21.51
C GLU A 203 -2.02 -35.21 -21.02
N VAL A 204 -0.82 -34.72 -20.70
CA VAL A 204 -0.58 -33.37 -20.19
C VAL A 204 -0.41 -32.34 -21.32
N GLU A 205 -0.01 -32.76 -22.52
CA GLU A 205 0.18 -31.85 -23.66
C GLU A 205 -1.12 -31.45 -24.38
N SER A 206 -2.27 -32.07 -24.07
CA SER A 206 -3.52 -31.83 -24.79
C SER A 206 -4.38 -30.68 -24.28
N HIS A 207 -3.94 -29.89 -23.29
CA HIS A 207 -4.69 -28.75 -22.70
C HIS A 207 -3.96 -27.42 -22.76
N GLY A 208 -3.30 -27.15 -23.87
CA GLY A 208 -2.74 -25.83 -24.18
C GLY A 208 -3.78 -24.94 -24.87
N HIS A 209 -4.43 -24.04 -24.14
CA HIS A 209 -5.31 -23.02 -24.72
C HIS A 209 -4.49 -21.86 -25.30
N GLY A 210 -4.36 -21.86 -26.62
CA GLY A 210 -3.88 -20.71 -27.39
C GLY A 210 -5.04 -19.77 -27.71
N HIS A 211 -4.99 -18.52 -27.25
CA HIS A 211 -5.84 -17.44 -27.72
C HIS A 211 -5.20 -16.72 -28.89
N GLY A 212 -5.69 -17.00 -30.10
CA GLY A 212 -5.38 -16.24 -31.30
C GLY A 212 -6.60 -15.42 -31.74
N HIS A 213 -6.46 -14.10 -31.79
CA HIS A 213 -7.45 -13.19 -32.36
C HIS A 213 -7.37 -13.19 -33.89
N GLY A 214 -8.50 -13.45 -34.57
CA GLY A 214 -8.67 -13.24 -35.98
C GLY A 214 -10.07 -12.73 -36.30
N HIS A 215 -10.14 -11.47 -36.76
CA HIS A 215 -11.37 -10.87 -37.27
C HIS A 215 -11.72 -11.42 -38.66
N ALA A 216 -12.98 -11.77 -38.90
CA ALA A 216 -13.64 -11.56 -40.18
C ALA A 216 -15.18 -11.59 -40.04
N SER A 217 -15.75 -10.56 -40.58
CA SER A 217 -17.17 -10.25 -40.78
C SER A 217 -17.87 -11.24 -41.72
N HIS A 218 -19.15 -11.54 -41.46
CA HIS A 218 -20.27 -11.48 -42.40
C HIS A 218 -21.58 -11.99 -41.80
N ALA A 219 -22.62 -11.21 -41.98
CA ALA A 219 -24.03 -11.51 -41.68
C ALA A 219 -24.70 -12.09 -42.96
N PRO A 220 -26.04 -12.23 -42.99
CA PRO A 220 -26.96 -13.15 -42.28
C PRO A 220 -27.82 -13.97 -43.24
N SER A 221 -28.57 -14.96 -42.78
CA SER A 221 -29.89 -15.40 -43.32
C SER A 221 -30.37 -16.66 -42.57
N ALA A 222 -31.48 -16.59 -41.91
CA ALA A 222 -32.87 -16.81 -42.26
C ALA A 222 -33.32 -18.27 -42.25
N HIS A 223 -34.32 -18.50 -41.39
CA HIS A 223 -35.44 -19.44 -41.47
C HIS A 223 -35.25 -20.96 -41.33
N GLY A 224 -36.12 -21.51 -40.50
CA GLY A 224 -36.58 -22.88 -40.61
C GLY A 224 -37.22 -23.42 -39.31
N ASP A 225 -38.52 -23.38 -39.33
CA ASP A 225 -39.50 -23.84 -38.37
C ASP A 225 -39.48 -25.36 -38.08
N HIS A 226 -40.19 -25.68 -37.02
CA HIS A 226 -41.07 -26.79 -36.73
C HIS A 226 -40.66 -27.92 -35.79
N ALA A 227 -41.48 -27.93 -34.75
CA ALA A 227 -42.36 -29.03 -34.24
C ALA A 227 -41.59 -30.11 -33.46
N GLY A 228 -41.90 -30.35 -32.26
CA GLY A 228 -43.19 -30.65 -31.63
C GLY A 228 -43.15 -32.06 -31.10
N HIS A 229 -43.72 -32.26 -29.92
CA HIS A 229 -44.10 -33.55 -29.32
C HIS A 229 -42.97 -34.36 -28.64
N ASP A 230 -43.14 -34.95 -27.49
CA ASP A 230 -44.30 -35.27 -26.65
C ASP A 230 -43.82 -35.56 -25.22
N ASP A 231 -44.72 -35.28 -24.33
CA ASP A 231 -44.73 -35.75 -22.94
C ASP A 231 -44.62 -37.26 -22.83
N LYS A 232 -43.81 -37.76 -21.91
CA LYS A 232 -44.24 -38.88 -21.08
C LYS A 232 -43.56 -38.86 -19.71
N ALA A 233 -44.42 -38.82 -18.75
CA ALA A 233 -44.20 -38.94 -17.33
C ALA A 233 -43.61 -40.28 -16.90
N GLY A 234 -42.89 -40.25 -15.79
CA GLY A 234 -42.85 -41.39 -14.87
C GLY A 234 -41.50 -42.04 -14.70
N GLY A 235 -40.71 -41.54 -13.76
CA GLY A 235 -39.56 -42.24 -13.21
C GLY A 235 -39.15 -41.61 -11.90
N SER A 236 -39.79 -42.04 -10.82
CA SER A 236 -39.42 -41.67 -9.45
C SER A 236 -38.05 -42.26 -9.13
N GLY A 237 -37.03 -41.43 -8.97
CA GLY A 237 -35.78 -41.87 -8.39
C GLY A 237 -34.50 -41.47 -9.13
N ALA A 238 -34.53 -40.50 -10.02
CA ALA A 238 -33.29 -40.04 -10.66
C ALA A 238 -32.39 -39.30 -9.67
N TYR A 239 -31.12 -39.67 -9.63
CA TYR A 239 -30.07 -39.01 -8.89
C TYR A 239 -29.27 -38.12 -9.84
N SER A 240 -28.96 -36.88 -9.44
CA SER A 240 -28.15 -35.98 -10.22
C SER A 240 -26.99 -35.40 -9.41
N CYS A 241 -25.97 -34.87 -10.10
CA CYS A 241 -24.88 -34.21 -9.45
C CYS A 241 -25.20 -32.71 -9.29
N PRO A 242 -25.11 -32.13 -8.08
CA PRO A 242 -25.36 -30.70 -7.87
C PRO A 242 -24.46 -29.76 -8.70
N MET A 243 -23.26 -30.23 -9.05
CA MET A 243 -22.31 -29.46 -9.85
C MET A 243 -22.33 -29.78 -11.36
N HIS A 244 -22.96 -30.92 -11.74
CA HIS A 244 -23.07 -31.36 -13.13
C HIS A 244 -24.49 -31.87 -13.36
N PRO A 245 -25.47 -30.97 -13.54
CA PRO A 245 -26.89 -31.33 -13.68
C PRO A 245 -27.20 -32.28 -14.85
N GLU A 246 -26.30 -32.31 -15.84
CA GLU A 246 -26.39 -33.21 -16.98
C GLU A 246 -26.01 -34.67 -16.65
N VAL A 247 -25.46 -34.93 -15.47
CA VAL A 247 -25.15 -36.28 -15.00
C VAL A 247 -26.34 -36.79 -14.19
N ILE A 248 -27.15 -37.64 -14.81
CA ILE A 248 -28.31 -38.28 -14.21
C ILE A 248 -28.08 -39.79 -14.12
N SER A 249 -28.49 -40.38 -13.02
CA SER A 249 -28.36 -41.83 -12.75
C SER A 249 -29.61 -42.34 -12.07
N ASP A 250 -30.01 -43.58 -12.37
CA ASP A 250 -31.15 -44.23 -11.74
C ASP A 250 -30.81 -44.85 -10.38
N ALA A 251 -29.53 -44.81 -9.97
CA ALA A 251 -29.05 -45.35 -8.71
C ALA A 251 -28.11 -44.39 -7.99
N PRO A 252 -28.02 -44.43 -6.64
CA PRO A 252 -27.05 -43.66 -5.90
C PRO A 252 -25.62 -44.07 -6.30
N GLY A 253 -24.73 -43.08 -6.44
CA GLY A 253 -23.37 -43.31 -6.87
C GLY A 253 -22.54 -42.05 -6.86
N LYS A 254 -21.38 -42.09 -7.50
CA LYS A 254 -20.48 -40.93 -7.63
C LYS A 254 -20.57 -40.35 -9.04
N CYS A 255 -20.56 -39.06 -9.13
CA CYS A 255 -20.51 -38.33 -10.39
C CYS A 255 -19.18 -38.68 -11.13
N PRO A 256 -19.25 -39.18 -12.37
CA PRO A 256 -18.04 -39.53 -13.12
C PRO A 256 -17.16 -38.32 -13.50
N LYS A 257 -17.72 -37.09 -13.44
CA LYS A 257 -16.98 -35.87 -13.76
C LYS A 257 -16.24 -35.26 -12.57
N CYS A 258 -16.81 -35.29 -11.36
CA CYS A 258 -16.21 -34.64 -10.19
C CYS A 258 -16.07 -35.56 -8.95
N GLY A 259 -16.51 -36.79 -8.99
CA GLY A 259 -16.41 -37.74 -7.88
C GLY A 259 -17.37 -37.50 -6.71
N MET A 260 -18.20 -36.45 -6.73
CA MET A 260 -19.22 -36.18 -5.70
C MET A 260 -20.36 -37.22 -5.74
N ASN A 261 -20.96 -37.49 -4.58
CA ASN A 261 -22.11 -38.34 -4.49
C ASN A 261 -23.32 -37.69 -5.23
N LEU A 262 -24.02 -38.49 -6.01
CA LEU A 262 -25.26 -38.06 -6.64
C LEU A 262 -26.36 -37.97 -5.58
N VAL A 263 -27.16 -36.90 -5.63
CA VAL A 263 -28.30 -36.64 -4.75
C VAL A 263 -29.62 -36.84 -5.50
N LYS A 264 -30.70 -37.15 -4.79
CA LYS A 264 -32.03 -37.29 -5.44
C LYS A 264 -32.44 -35.97 -6.07
N ALA A 265 -32.99 -36.01 -7.28
CA ALA A 265 -33.41 -34.84 -8.03
C ALA A 265 -34.43 -33.95 -7.28
N GLU A 266 -35.25 -34.55 -6.40
CA GLU A 266 -36.20 -33.84 -5.55
C GLU A 266 -35.56 -32.94 -4.47
N GLU A 267 -34.29 -33.20 -4.10
CA GLU A 267 -33.56 -32.40 -3.10
C GLU A 267 -32.81 -31.19 -3.71
N VAL A 268 -32.68 -31.14 -5.04
CA VAL A 268 -31.94 -30.09 -5.74
C VAL A 268 -32.81 -28.86 -6.04
N GLU A 269 -34.11 -28.98 -6.08
CA GLU A 269 -35.04 -27.89 -6.41
C GLU A 269 -35.33 -26.91 -5.26
N SER A 270 -34.82 -27.16 -4.03
CA SER A 270 -35.11 -26.31 -2.86
C SER A 270 -34.14 -25.15 -2.63
N HIS A 271 -33.09 -24.97 -3.44
CA HIS A 271 -32.10 -23.90 -3.28
C HIS A 271 -31.76 -23.20 -4.60
N GLY A 272 -32.73 -22.50 -5.18
CA GLY A 272 -32.53 -21.56 -6.26
C GLY A 272 -32.60 -20.11 -5.76
N PRO A 273 -31.70 -19.20 -6.18
CA PRO A 273 -31.78 -17.80 -5.77
C PRO A 273 -32.84 -17.06 -6.58
N GLY A 274 -33.96 -16.72 -5.95
CA GLY A 274 -35.00 -15.89 -6.54
C GLY A 274 -34.80 -14.42 -6.22
N HIS A 275 -34.50 -13.62 -7.23
CA HIS A 275 -34.67 -12.17 -7.21
C HIS A 275 -36.07 -11.79 -7.70
N GLY A 276 -36.71 -10.86 -6.97
CA GLY A 276 -37.83 -10.08 -7.50
C GLY A 276 -38.66 -9.41 -6.42
N PRO A 277 -39.00 -8.11 -6.56
CA PRO A 277 -39.61 -7.30 -5.52
C PRO A 277 -41.14 -7.28 -5.60
N GLY A 278 -41.83 -7.17 -4.47
CA GLY A 278 -43.27 -6.96 -4.48
C GLY A 278 -43.87 -6.78 -3.10
N HIS A 279 -44.22 -5.57 -2.82
CA HIS A 279 -45.21 -4.94 -1.95
C HIS A 279 -46.18 -5.77 -1.12
N GLY A 280 -46.38 -5.32 0.13
CA GLY A 280 -47.73 -5.06 0.65
C GLY A 280 -48.22 -5.90 1.81
N GLY A 281 -48.24 -5.31 3.01
CA GLY A 281 -49.49 -5.08 3.71
C GLY A 281 -49.94 -6.02 4.81
N HIS A 282 -50.06 -5.45 6.03
CA HIS A 282 -51.05 -5.74 7.10
C HIS A 282 -50.92 -7.06 7.87
N GLY A 283 -50.63 -7.02 9.16
CA GLY A 283 -51.55 -6.61 10.22
C GLY A 283 -51.86 -7.76 11.15
N GLY A 284 -51.67 -7.61 12.46
CA GLY A 284 -52.56 -8.22 13.42
C GLY A 284 -52.01 -9.16 14.50
N HIS A 285 -51.73 -8.56 15.65
CA HIS A 285 -52.08 -9.02 17.02
C HIS A 285 -52.00 -10.51 17.42
N GLY A 286 -51.29 -10.74 18.54
CA GLY A 286 -51.87 -11.63 19.54
C GLY A 286 -50.93 -12.37 20.48
N LYS A 287 -50.71 -11.76 21.64
CA LYS A 287 -50.64 -12.33 22.99
C LYS A 287 -49.57 -13.36 23.40
N GLN A 288 -48.87 -12.91 24.40
CA GLN A 288 -48.16 -13.61 25.48
C GLN A 288 -48.80 -14.91 25.96
N GLN A 289 -47.94 -15.87 26.29
CA GLN A 289 -48.09 -16.63 27.54
C GLN A 289 -46.71 -17.10 28.04
N ASP A 290 -46.41 -16.69 29.27
CA ASP A 290 -45.34 -17.18 30.12
C ASP A 290 -45.55 -18.64 30.47
N HIS A 291 -44.48 -19.42 30.53
CA HIS A 291 -44.35 -20.52 31.47
C HIS A 291 -42.91 -20.64 31.97
N SER A 292 -42.80 -20.37 33.24
CA SER A 292 -41.69 -20.58 34.13
C SER A 292 -41.36 -22.06 34.39
N GLY A 293 -40.04 -22.33 34.49
CA GLY A 293 -39.49 -23.28 35.47
C GLY A 293 -39.35 -24.72 35.02
N HIS A 294 -38.10 -25.16 34.93
CA HIS A 294 -37.63 -26.35 35.67
C HIS A 294 -36.12 -26.44 35.66
N ASP A 295 -35.60 -26.52 36.87
CA ASP A 295 -34.22 -26.79 37.21
C ASP A 295 -33.74 -28.18 36.81
N GLY A 296 -32.45 -28.26 36.51
CA GLY A 296 -31.58 -29.37 36.86
C GLY A 296 -31.59 -30.60 35.96
N HIS A 297 -30.47 -30.74 35.24
CA HIS A 297 -29.75 -32.02 35.26
C HIS A 297 -28.34 -31.81 34.65
N ALA A 298 -27.32 -31.92 35.51
CA ALA A 298 -25.97 -32.26 35.09
C ALA A 298 -26.01 -33.67 34.46
N GLY A 299 -25.62 -33.75 33.20
CA GLY A 299 -25.45 -35.00 32.47
C GLY A 299 -24.19 -34.91 31.61
N HIS A 300 -23.13 -35.53 32.10
CA HIS A 300 -21.94 -35.83 31.30
C HIS A 300 -22.33 -36.70 30.12
N GLY A 301 -22.54 -36.09 28.95
CA GLY A 301 -22.63 -36.78 27.69
C GLY A 301 -21.26 -36.81 27.04
N GLY A 302 -20.53 -37.90 27.20
CA GLY A 302 -19.36 -38.16 26.38
C GLY A 302 -19.82 -38.18 24.92
N HIS A 303 -19.37 -37.24 24.14
CA HIS A 303 -19.52 -37.29 22.68
C HIS A 303 -18.69 -38.48 22.20
N SER A 304 -19.37 -39.60 21.90
CA SER A 304 -18.78 -40.69 21.16
C SER A 304 -18.33 -40.12 19.81
N LYS A 305 -17.01 -40.08 19.61
CA LYS A 305 -16.42 -39.77 18.32
C LYS A 305 -17.05 -40.63 17.27
N ALA A 306 -17.83 -40.04 16.39
CA ALA A 306 -18.45 -40.74 15.28
C ALA A 306 -17.35 -41.11 14.28
N THR A 307 -16.80 -42.30 14.40
CA THR A 307 -15.93 -42.88 13.40
C THR A 307 -16.77 -43.53 12.31
N ILE A 308 -16.61 -43.10 11.07
CA ILE A 308 -17.15 -43.78 9.90
C ILE A 308 -16.06 -44.73 9.42
N ASP A 309 -16.31 -46.05 9.52
CA ASP A 309 -15.38 -47.12 9.14
C ASP A 309 -13.99 -47.09 9.85
N GLY A 310 -13.96 -46.62 11.12
CA GLY A 310 -12.74 -46.55 11.91
C GLY A 310 -11.79 -45.36 11.56
N ILE A 311 -12.21 -44.46 10.70
CA ILE A 311 -11.49 -43.27 10.32
C ILE A 311 -12.23 -42.04 10.89
N GLU A 312 -11.55 -41.27 11.76
CA GLU A 312 -12.03 -39.95 12.14
C GLU A 312 -12.09 -39.06 10.88
N PRO A 313 -13.25 -38.45 10.56
CA PRO A 313 -13.30 -37.55 9.42
C PRO A 313 -12.35 -36.35 9.67
N HIS A 314 -11.45 -36.09 8.76
CA HIS A 314 -10.52 -34.93 8.81
C HIS A 314 -11.24 -33.58 9.00
N PHE A 315 -12.54 -33.54 8.72
CA PHE A 315 -13.40 -32.38 8.91
C PHE A 315 -13.52 -31.94 10.38
N MET A 316 -13.60 -32.87 11.32
CA MET A 316 -13.71 -32.54 12.75
C MET A 316 -12.40 -31.97 13.32
N SER A 317 -11.25 -32.41 12.80
CA SER A 317 -9.97 -31.84 13.19
C SER A 317 -9.76 -30.39 12.68
N MET A 318 -10.41 -30.03 11.58
CA MET A 318 -10.39 -28.64 11.09
C MET A 318 -11.24 -27.71 11.95
N VAL A 319 -12.35 -28.16 12.49
CA VAL A 319 -13.18 -27.39 13.43
C VAL A 319 -12.45 -27.15 14.75
N GLU A 320 -11.73 -28.16 15.25
CA GLU A 320 -10.91 -28.05 16.47
C GLU A 320 -9.69 -27.10 16.27
N LEU A 321 -9.09 -27.09 15.07
CA LEU A 321 -7.98 -26.19 14.72
C LEU A 321 -8.40 -24.72 14.65
N THR A 322 -9.66 -24.45 14.40
CA THR A 322 -10.17 -23.06 14.33
C THR A 322 -10.80 -22.61 15.64
N GLU A 323 -10.91 -23.50 16.64
CA GLU A 323 -11.48 -23.16 17.95
C GLU A 323 -10.58 -22.15 18.67
N GLY A 324 -11.14 -20.99 19.01
CA GLY A 324 -10.39 -19.90 19.63
C GLY A 324 -9.80 -18.87 18.66
N GLN A 325 -9.93 -19.08 17.36
CA GLN A 325 -9.54 -18.06 16.37
C GLN A 325 -10.57 -16.93 16.27
N PRO A 326 -10.13 -15.73 15.82
CA PRO A 326 -11.04 -14.63 15.56
C PRO A 326 -12.11 -15.00 14.55
N ARG A 327 -13.31 -14.41 14.69
CA ARG A 327 -14.40 -14.61 13.75
C ARG A 327 -14.51 -13.43 12.82
N SER A 328 -14.65 -13.72 11.53
CA SER A 328 -14.99 -12.73 10.51
C SER A 328 -16.41 -12.17 10.72
N SER A 329 -16.77 -11.13 9.99
CA SER A 329 -18.10 -10.49 10.06
C SER A 329 -19.25 -11.43 9.68
N ASP A 330 -18.99 -12.49 8.92
CA ASP A 330 -19.93 -13.57 8.58
C ASP A 330 -19.94 -14.73 9.59
N GLY A 331 -19.12 -14.64 10.65
CA GLY A 331 -19.05 -15.60 11.74
C GLY A 331 -18.12 -16.79 11.50
N LEU A 332 -17.44 -16.87 10.35
CA LEU A 332 -16.44 -17.90 10.08
C LEU A 332 -15.18 -17.66 10.91
N GLN A 333 -14.59 -18.74 11.37
CA GLN A 333 -13.28 -18.72 12.03
C GLN A 333 -12.18 -18.84 10.97
N MET A 334 -11.32 -17.86 10.87
CA MET A 334 -10.26 -17.80 9.86
C MET A 334 -8.94 -17.33 10.49
N ASP A 335 -7.82 -17.78 9.93
CA ASP A 335 -6.51 -17.22 10.24
C ASP A 335 -6.42 -15.79 9.72
N TRP A 336 -6.01 -14.87 10.57
CA TRP A 336 -5.68 -13.52 10.17
C TRP A 336 -4.31 -13.47 9.51
N ILE A 337 -4.22 -12.72 8.42
CA ILE A 337 -3.00 -12.60 7.65
C ILE A 337 -2.49 -11.16 7.76
N GLU A 338 -1.23 -10.98 8.13
CA GLU A 338 -0.58 -9.67 8.09
C GLU A 338 0.03 -9.43 6.71
N VAL A 339 -0.36 -8.33 6.09
CA VAL A 339 0.12 -7.93 4.77
C VAL A 339 0.73 -6.53 4.82
N PRO A 340 2.05 -6.39 4.60
CA PRO A 340 2.70 -5.10 4.54
C PRO A 340 2.55 -4.44 3.16
N PHE A 341 2.23 -3.15 3.15
CA PHE A 341 2.19 -2.27 1.98
C PHE A 341 3.21 -1.13 2.14
N GLY A 342 3.94 -0.82 1.10
CA GLY A 342 4.99 0.20 1.14
C GLY A 342 6.38 -0.38 1.50
N PRO A 343 7.41 0.47 1.57
CA PRO A 343 7.39 1.93 1.42
C PRO A 343 7.26 2.45 -0.02
N PHE A 344 7.21 1.59 -1.02
CA PHE A 344 7.15 1.96 -2.45
C PHE A 344 5.86 1.47 -3.11
N PHE A 345 4.79 1.28 -2.34
CA PHE A 345 3.52 0.83 -2.89
C PHE A 345 2.86 1.96 -3.70
N PRO A 346 2.47 1.73 -4.97
CA PRO A 346 1.87 2.76 -5.81
C PRO A 346 0.59 3.34 -5.21
N GLY A 347 0.51 4.68 -5.14
CA GLY A 347 -0.63 5.40 -4.59
C GLY A 347 -0.62 5.61 -3.07
N LEU A 348 0.37 5.06 -2.36
CA LEU A 348 0.70 5.46 -0.99
C LEU A 348 1.95 6.35 -0.99
N PRO A 349 2.10 7.27 -0.02
CA PRO A 349 3.30 8.10 0.08
C PRO A 349 4.55 7.24 0.21
N ALA A 350 5.59 7.53 -0.58
CA ALA A 350 6.87 6.86 -0.45
C ALA A 350 7.44 7.05 0.97
N GLY A 351 7.99 5.99 1.54
CA GLY A 351 8.48 5.99 2.92
C GLY A 351 7.43 5.60 3.97
N LEU A 352 6.16 5.46 3.61
CA LEU A 352 5.11 4.94 4.50
C LEU A 352 5.06 3.42 4.43
N ARG A 353 5.14 2.75 5.57
CA ARG A 353 4.84 1.33 5.73
C ARG A 353 3.48 1.19 6.41
N LEU A 354 2.55 0.52 5.76
CA LEU A 354 1.22 0.19 6.25
C LEU A 354 1.13 -1.32 6.36
N THR A 355 0.94 -1.85 7.56
CA THR A 355 0.68 -3.28 7.78
C THR A 355 -0.80 -3.46 8.08
N LEU A 356 -1.48 -4.25 7.28
CA LEU A 356 -2.89 -4.58 7.46
C LEU A 356 -3.01 -6.02 7.93
N THR A 357 -3.75 -6.23 9.01
CA THR A 357 -4.20 -7.56 9.44
C THR A 357 -5.54 -7.82 8.77
N LEU A 358 -5.59 -8.82 7.92
CA LEU A 358 -6.75 -9.15 7.10
C LEU A 358 -7.48 -10.37 7.66
N ASP A 359 -8.79 -10.26 7.72
CA ASP A 359 -9.74 -11.33 7.91
C ASP A 359 -10.45 -11.55 6.55
N GLY A 360 -9.97 -12.52 5.78
CA GLY A 360 -10.32 -12.61 4.36
C GLY A 360 -9.81 -11.39 3.59
N ASP A 361 -10.72 -10.60 3.01
CA ASP A 361 -10.44 -9.33 2.34
C ASP A 361 -10.74 -8.08 3.18
N THR A 362 -11.21 -8.28 4.42
CA THR A 362 -11.60 -7.22 5.35
C THR A 362 -10.47 -6.90 6.33
N VAL A 363 -10.22 -5.62 6.57
CA VAL A 363 -9.21 -5.15 7.51
C VAL A 363 -9.71 -5.28 8.94
N ALA A 364 -9.08 -6.18 9.70
CA ALA A 364 -9.33 -6.37 11.13
C ALA A 364 -8.51 -5.38 11.98
N ALA A 365 -7.25 -5.14 11.61
CA ALA A 365 -6.37 -4.18 12.26
C ALA A 365 -5.42 -3.52 11.26
N SER A 366 -4.86 -2.38 11.61
CA SER A 366 -3.87 -1.69 10.80
C SER A 366 -2.80 -1.04 11.67
N GLU A 367 -1.57 -1.11 11.21
CA GLU A 367 -0.43 -0.41 11.77
C GLU A 367 0.22 0.43 10.70
N VAL A 368 0.59 1.67 11.04
CA VAL A 368 1.28 2.59 10.14
C VAL A 368 2.56 3.08 10.76
N ARG A 369 3.65 3.03 9.98
CA ARG A 369 4.96 3.55 10.38
C ARG A 369 5.59 4.38 9.28
N SER A 370 6.31 5.42 9.66
CA SER A 370 7.24 6.09 8.75
C SER A 370 8.59 5.38 8.79
N LEU A 371 9.16 5.06 7.63
CA LEU A 371 10.51 4.52 7.50
C LEU A 371 11.55 5.62 7.24
N VAL A 372 11.12 6.86 7.10
CA VAL A 372 12.00 8.01 6.91
C VAL A 372 12.10 8.87 8.17
N GLY A 373 11.00 9.04 8.90
CA GLY A 373 10.97 9.79 10.16
C GLY A 373 11.47 11.22 10.05
N ARG A 374 11.25 12.00 11.11
CA ARG A 374 11.81 13.34 11.22
C ARG A 374 13.01 13.31 12.17
N ALA A 375 14.21 13.58 11.64
CA ALA A 375 15.40 13.77 12.47
C ALA A 375 15.28 15.03 13.34
N GLU A 376 16.05 15.12 14.40
CA GLU A 376 16.17 16.34 15.20
C GLU A 376 16.60 17.53 14.33
N LEU A 377 15.94 18.67 14.52
CA LEU A 377 16.17 19.87 13.72
C LEU A 377 17.53 20.50 14.00
N VAL A 378 17.92 20.53 15.27
CA VAL A 378 19.23 20.99 15.73
C VAL A 378 19.84 19.87 16.56
N ASP A 379 20.79 19.17 15.95
CA ASP A 379 21.57 18.11 16.58
C ASP A 379 23.02 18.59 16.69
N GLY A 380 23.48 18.86 17.92
CA GLY A 380 24.83 19.29 18.19
C GLY A 380 25.01 20.81 18.33
N PRO A 381 26.10 21.44 17.77
CA PRO A 381 26.42 22.84 18.00
C PRO A 381 25.42 23.79 17.34
N PRO A 382 25.34 25.07 17.82
CA PRO A 382 24.48 26.10 17.24
C PRO A 382 24.66 26.24 15.74
N MET A 383 23.55 26.18 14.97
CA MET A 383 23.55 26.17 13.51
C MET A 383 23.34 27.57 12.95
N ALA A 384 24.04 27.91 11.86
CA ALA A 384 23.79 29.17 11.14
C ALA A 384 22.36 29.18 10.59
N VAL A 385 21.68 30.33 10.61
CA VAL A 385 20.28 30.43 10.16
C VAL A 385 20.07 29.99 8.71
N VAL A 386 21.05 30.24 7.84
CA VAL A 386 21.02 29.80 6.44
C VAL A 386 20.97 28.27 6.37
N ASP A 387 21.86 27.60 7.10
CA ASP A 387 21.96 26.14 7.11
C ASP A 387 20.70 25.51 7.72
N PHE A 388 20.14 26.13 8.76
CA PHE A 388 18.90 25.68 9.38
C PHE A 388 17.70 25.74 8.40
N VAL A 389 17.55 26.86 7.69
CA VAL A 389 16.45 27.04 6.72
C VAL A 389 16.57 26.04 5.56
N GLU A 390 17.77 25.85 5.03
CA GLU A 390 18.02 24.88 3.95
C GLU A 390 17.81 23.43 4.45
N ARG A 391 18.29 23.10 5.66
CA ARG A 391 18.11 21.80 6.27
C ARG A 391 16.62 21.48 6.45
N LEU A 392 15.85 22.40 7.05
CA LEU A 392 14.42 22.18 7.28
C LEU A 392 13.66 21.99 5.96
N ALA A 393 13.95 22.80 4.94
CA ALA A 393 13.35 22.67 3.63
C ALA A 393 13.70 21.31 2.96
N ALA A 394 14.95 20.86 3.10
CA ALA A 394 15.41 19.57 2.57
C ALA A 394 14.80 18.37 3.29
N MET A 395 14.56 18.48 4.62
CA MET A 395 13.92 17.43 5.42
C MET A 395 12.43 17.23 5.06
N MET A 396 11.80 18.20 4.40
CA MET A 396 10.37 18.19 4.05
C MET A 396 10.15 18.21 2.52
N PRO A 397 10.55 17.13 1.82
CA PRO A 397 10.63 17.11 0.35
C PRO A 397 9.28 17.27 -0.36
N LEU A 398 8.17 16.99 0.33
CA LEU A 398 6.82 17.15 -0.22
C LEU A 398 6.27 18.57 -0.11
N SER A 399 6.91 19.46 0.70
CA SER A 399 6.49 20.85 0.91
C SER A 399 7.68 21.77 1.26
N PRO A 400 8.79 21.73 0.51
CA PRO A 400 10.04 22.43 0.89
C PRO A 400 9.88 23.95 0.96
N VAL A 401 9.01 24.55 0.11
CA VAL A 401 8.77 26.01 0.10
C VAL A 401 8.00 26.44 1.33
N ALA A 402 6.97 25.69 1.72
CA ALA A 402 6.20 25.97 2.93
C ALA A 402 7.10 25.94 4.16
N TYR A 403 7.90 24.90 4.33
CA TYR A 403 8.81 24.81 5.50
C TYR A 403 9.94 25.83 5.46
N ARG A 404 10.38 26.25 4.28
CA ARG A 404 11.27 27.41 4.13
C ARG A 404 10.61 28.72 4.57
N ILE A 405 9.33 28.94 4.18
CA ILE A 405 8.55 30.09 4.62
C ILE A 405 8.41 30.07 6.15
N LEU A 406 8.07 28.92 6.72
CA LEU A 406 7.91 28.72 8.16
C LEU A 406 9.19 29.05 8.93
N ALA A 407 10.34 28.51 8.48
CA ALA A 407 11.64 28.80 9.10
C ALA A 407 12.00 30.29 9.06
N CYS A 408 11.84 30.93 7.88
CA CYS A 408 12.11 32.37 7.75
C CYS A 408 11.19 33.19 8.65
N ALA A 409 9.88 32.87 8.71
CA ALA A 409 8.93 33.60 9.53
C ALA A 409 9.23 33.45 11.03
N SER A 410 9.60 32.26 11.52
CA SER A 410 9.99 32.05 12.92
C SER A 410 11.27 32.80 13.28
N ILE A 411 12.26 32.84 12.38
CA ILE A 411 13.51 33.59 12.58
C ILE A 411 13.25 35.09 12.56
N GLU A 412 12.41 35.58 11.64
CA GLU A 412 12.02 36.99 11.55
C GLU A 412 11.32 37.46 12.83
N GLU A 413 10.42 36.63 13.37
CA GLU A 413 9.75 36.88 14.66
C GLU A 413 10.77 36.94 15.81
N ALA A 414 11.68 35.94 15.90
CA ALA A 414 12.74 35.91 16.93
C ALA A 414 13.66 37.12 16.84
N ALA A 415 13.95 37.58 15.64
CA ALA A 415 14.81 38.71 15.39
C ALA A 415 14.08 40.08 15.34
N ARG A 416 12.74 40.08 15.36
CA ARG A 416 11.88 41.25 15.18
C ARG A 416 12.18 42.01 13.87
N VAL A 417 12.42 41.27 12.80
CA VAL A 417 12.69 41.80 11.45
C VAL A 417 11.40 41.76 10.63
N ASP A 418 11.04 42.88 10.01
CA ASP A 418 9.92 42.96 9.06
C ASP A 418 10.43 42.67 7.63
N PRO A 419 9.97 41.60 6.96
CA PRO A 419 10.37 41.30 5.59
C PRO A 419 9.83 42.28 4.55
N GLY A 420 8.85 43.12 4.91
CA GLY A 420 8.19 44.06 4.03
C GLY A 420 7.08 43.45 3.17
N GLN A 421 6.18 44.32 2.66
CA GLN A 421 4.97 43.88 1.99
C GLN A 421 5.22 43.08 0.69
N ASN A 422 6.21 43.47 -0.12
CA ASN A 422 6.53 42.76 -1.36
C ASN A 422 7.04 41.33 -1.08
N ALA A 423 7.89 41.17 -0.07
CA ALA A 423 8.38 39.86 0.33
C ALA A 423 7.22 38.96 0.82
N ARG A 424 6.29 39.50 1.62
CA ARG A 424 5.10 38.76 2.07
C ARG A 424 4.22 38.34 0.90
N ARG A 425 3.92 39.23 -0.08
CA ARG A 425 3.13 38.92 -1.28
C ARG A 425 3.81 37.82 -2.13
N GLY A 426 5.11 37.98 -2.37
CA GLY A 426 5.87 36.99 -3.14
C GLY A 426 5.91 35.60 -2.48
N ARG A 427 6.08 35.56 -1.13
CA ARG A 427 6.05 34.33 -0.33
C ARG A 427 4.66 33.68 -0.34
N ALA A 428 3.59 34.47 -0.20
CA ALA A 428 2.21 33.97 -0.28
C ALA A 428 1.98 33.26 -1.62
N ALA A 429 2.36 33.90 -2.74
CA ALA A 429 2.25 33.29 -4.06
C ALA A 429 3.13 32.05 -4.23
N ALA A 430 4.34 32.02 -3.66
CA ALA A 430 5.20 30.84 -3.69
C ALA A 430 4.60 29.65 -2.92
N GLY A 431 4.01 29.92 -1.75
CA GLY A 431 3.28 28.91 -0.96
C GLY A 431 2.05 28.38 -1.70
N GLU A 432 1.28 29.27 -2.34
CA GLU A 432 0.09 28.86 -3.11
C GLU A 432 0.48 28.09 -4.41
N ARG A 433 1.61 28.43 -5.06
CA ARG A 433 2.16 27.59 -6.15
C ARG A 433 2.50 26.18 -5.66
N GLU A 434 3.18 26.06 -4.53
CA GLU A 434 3.49 24.75 -3.94
C GLU A 434 2.21 23.98 -3.57
N ARG A 435 1.17 24.66 -3.09
CA ARG A 435 -0.13 24.04 -2.81
C ARG A 435 -0.76 23.44 -4.07
N ILE A 436 -0.76 24.18 -5.20
CA ILE A 436 -1.22 23.64 -6.48
C ILE A 436 -0.42 22.40 -6.86
N VAL A 437 0.89 22.47 -6.78
CA VAL A 437 1.81 21.37 -7.14
C VAL A 437 1.58 20.14 -6.25
N SER A 438 1.48 20.35 -4.94
CA SER A 438 1.24 19.28 -3.96
C SER A 438 -0.11 18.60 -4.20
N HIS A 439 -1.18 19.38 -4.36
CA HIS A 439 -2.52 18.83 -4.60
C HIS A 439 -2.65 18.15 -5.97
N LEU A 440 -2.01 18.66 -7.03
CA LEU A 440 -1.97 17.98 -8.33
C LEU A 440 -1.17 16.66 -8.24
N GLY A 441 -0.06 16.65 -7.50
CA GLY A 441 0.70 15.44 -7.23
C GLY A 441 -0.14 14.40 -6.48
N TRP A 442 -0.81 14.82 -5.42
CA TRP A 442 -1.72 13.97 -4.69
C TRP A 442 -2.87 13.43 -5.57
N LEU A 443 -3.47 14.29 -6.43
CA LEU A 443 -4.50 13.84 -7.39
C LEU A 443 -3.96 12.78 -8.36
N ALA A 444 -2.69 12.87 -8.75
CA ALA A 444 -2.06 11.87 -9.62
C ALA A 444 -1.89 10.52 -8.91
N GLU A 445 -1.34 10.53 -7.69
CA GLU A 445 -1.15 9.33 -6.87
C GLU A 445 -2.49 8.70 -6.47
N PHE A 446 -3.42 9.51 -5.99
CA PHE A 446 -4.76 9.07 -5.61
C PHE A 446 -5.56 8.54 -6.81
N GLY A 447 -5.37 9.14 -7.99
CA GLY A 447 -5.93 8.64 -9.25
C GLY A 447 -5.41 7.26 -9.60
N THR A 448 -4.12 7.00 -9.38
CA THR A 448 -3.50 5.69 -9.56
C THR A 448 -4.10 4.68 -8.59
N GLN A 449 -4.14 4.99 -7.30
CA GLN A 449 -4.65 4.11 -6.24
C GLN A 449 -6.14 3.77 -6.43
N SER A 450 -6.95 4.74 -6.82
CA SER A 450 -8.40 4.56 -6.98
C SER A 450 -8.83 4.08 -8.38
N GLY A 451 -7.86 3.82 -9.29
CA GLY A 451 -8.11 3.30 -10.64
C GLY A 451 -8.52 4.35 -11.69
N PHE A 452 -8.41 5.64 -11.37
CA PHE A 452 -8.71 6.72 -12.33
C PHE A 452 -7.46 7.17 -13.09
N LEU A 453 -6.91 6.30 -13.95
CA LEU A 453 -5.66 6.55 -14.68
C LEU A 453 -5.66 7.82 -15.52
N TRP A 454 -6.83 8.25 -16.04
CA TRP A 454 -6.96 9.53 -16.74
C TRP A 454 -6.68 10.73 -15.83
N LEU A 455 -7.09 10.64 -14.53
CA LEU A 455 -6.80 11.67 -13.53
C LEU A 455 -5.31 11.66 -13.20
N ALA A 456 -4.74 10.47 -12.96
CA ALA A 456 -3.32 10.28 -12.69
C ALA A 456 -2.45 10.93 -13.77
N ALA A 457 -2.67 10.57 -15.02
CA ALA A 457 -1.91 11.10 -16.15
C ALA A 457 -2.06 12.63 -16.32
N ARG A 458 -3.28 13.15 -16.19
CA ARG A 458 -3.52 14.57 -16.43
C ARG A 458 -3.04 15.44 -15.29
N ALA A 459 -3.27 15.03 -14.04
CA ALA A 459 -2.82 15.76 -12.87
C ALA A 459 -1.29 15.78 -12.78
N GLY A 460 -0.62 14.64 -13.03
CA GLY A 460 0.84 14.56 -13.05
C GLY A 460 1.48 15.46 -14.12
N ALA A 461 0.92 15.51 -15.34
CA ALA A 461 1.40 16.41 -16.38
C ALA A 461 1.26 17.90 -16.00
N LEU A 462 0.14 18.28 -15.35
CA LEU A 462 -0.09 19.65 -14.89
C LEU A 462 0.80 20.00 -13.69
N GLN A 463 1.03 19.05 -12.78
CA GLN A 463 1.97 19.22 -11.67
C GLN A 463 3.36 19.62 -12.16
N LEU A 464 3.91 18.88 -13.13
CA LEU A 464 5.23 19.15 -13.70
C LEU A 464 5.27 20.49 -14.42
N ALA A 465 4.19 20.87 -15.12
CA ALA A 465 4.10 22.13 -15.83
C ALA A 465 4.04 23.37 -14.90
N VAL A 466 3.52 23.21 -13.67
CA VAL A 466 3.36 24.33 -12.70
C VAL A 466 4.52 24.40 -11.71
N ARG A 467 5.22 23.29 -11.47
CA ARG A 467 6.22 23.14 -10.39
C ARG A 467 7.24 24.28 -10.32
N ASP A 468 7.83 24.63 -11.45
CA ASP A 468 8.87 25.64 -11.56
C ASP A 468 8.41 26.87 -12.38
N ALA A 469 7.11 26.95 -12.69
CA ALA A 469 6.55 28.00 -13.52
C ALA A 469 6.53 29.37 -12.78
N ASP A 470 6.78 30.41 -13.54
CA ASP A 470 6.48 31.79 -13.15
C ASP A 470 4.97 32.09 -13.27
N ILE A 471 4.59 33.31 -13.05
CA ILE A 471 3.18 33.73 -13.12
C ILE A 471 2.57 33.47 -14.50
N ASP A 472 3.29 33.79 -15.56
CA ASP A 472 2.80 33.63 -16.94
C ASP A 472 2.65 32.14 -17.28
N GLY A 473 3.60 31.33 -16.87
CA GLY A 473 3.55 29.87 -17.00
C GLY A 473 2.35 29.26 -16.24
N ILE A 474 2.07 29.72 -15.01
CA ILE A 474 0.90 29.28 -14.24
C ILE A 474 -0.39 29.74 -14.92
N ALA A 475 -0.46 31.01 -15.36
CA ALA A 475 -1.61 31.54 -16.07
C ALA A 475 -1.93 30.75 -17.35
N ALA A 476 -0.90 30.31 -18.10
CA ALA A 476 -1.04 29.45 -19.28
C ALA A 476 -1.67 28.09 -18.94
N GLN A 477 -1.44 27.54 -17.75
CA GLN A 477 -2.01 26.26 -17.31
C GLN A 477 -3.37 26.40 -16.64
N ALA A 478 -3.78 27.59 -16.20
CA ALA A 478 -4.97 27.81 -15.38
C ALA A 478 -6.25 27.23 -16.02
N LEU A 479 -6.45 27.43 -17.33
CA LEU A 479 -7.62 26.88 -18.04
C LEU A 479 -7.62 25.34 -18.05
N ALA A 480 -6.46 24.71 -18.23
CA ALA A 480 -6.33 23.26 -18.24
C ALA A 480 -6.60 22.67 -16.84
N ILE A 481 -6.11 23.32 -15.79
CA ILE A 481 -6.35 22.94 -14.39
C ILE A 481 -7.85 23.08 -14.07
N ARG A 482 -8.50 24.19 -14.41
CA ARG A 482 -9.94 24.39 -14.19
C ARG A 482 -10.81 23.39 -14.99
N ARG A 483 -10.35 22.94 -16.17
CA ARG A 483 -11.01 21.86 -16.94
C ARG A 483 -10.85 20.51 -16.23
N LEU A 484 -9.69 20.22 -15.66
CA LEU A 484 -9.48 19.02 -14.85
C LEU A 484 -10.42 18.99 -13.65
N ILE A 485 -10.49 20.08 -12.88
CA ILE A 485 -11.38 20.22 -11.71
C ILE A 485 -12.84 19.96 -12.10
N ARG A 486 -13.33 20.62 -13.17
CA ARG A 486 -14.71 20.40 -13.66
C ARG A 486 -14.97 18.95 -14.06
N ARG A 487 -13.99 18.27 -14.66
CA ARG A 487 -14.13 16.85 -15.00
C ARG A 487 -14.21 15.95 -13.77
N VAL A 488 -13.41 16.24 -12.75
CA VAL A 488 -13.45 15.57 -11.45
C VAL A 488 -14.82 15.73 -10.79
N GLU A 489 -15.33 16.95 -10.73
CA GLU A 489 -16.64 17.27 -10.17
C GLU A 489 -17.80 16.56 -10.89
N ALA A 490 -17.72 16.49 -12.22
CA ALA A 490 -18.74 15.90 -13.08
C ALA A 490 -18.69 14.38 -13.14
N ALA A 491 -17.63 13.70 -12.65
CA ALA A 491 -17.44 12.27 -12.81
C ALA A 491 -18.36 11.43 -11.89
N PRO A 492 -19.42 10.74 -12.42
CA PRO A 492 -20.34 9.97 -11.59
C PRO A 492 -19.65 8.80 -10.90
N LEU A 493 -18.74 8.13 -11.60
CA LEU A 493 -18.00 6.97 -11.10
C LEU A 493 -17.13 7.32 -9.88
N MET A 494 -16.53 8.52 -9.84
CA MET A 494 -15.80 8.98 -8.65
C MET A 494 -16.73 9.14 -7.45
N ARG A 495 -17.93 9.66 -7.68
CA ARG A 495 -18.94 9.79 -6.61
C ARG A 495 -19.36 8.43 -6.06
N MET A 496 -19.56 7.46 -6.93
CA MET A 496 -19.92 6.09 -6.53
C MET A 496 -18.76 5.40 -5.80
N ARG A 497 -17.53 5.52 -6.32
CA ARG A 497 -16.36 4.81 -5.78
C ARG A 497 -15.81 5.42 -4.50
N LEU A 498 -15.84 6.74 -4.34
CA LEU A 498 -15.17 7.46 -3.25
C LEU A 498 -16.13 8.04 -2.20
N GLY A 499 -17.41 8.12 -2.52
CA GLY A 499 -18.42 8.56 -1.56
C GLY A 499 -18.59 7.54 -0.43
N ARG A 500 -18.65 8.02 0.81
CA ARG A 500 -18.76 7.24 2.05
C ARG A 500 -17.51 6.45 2.46
N ILE A 501 -16.47 6.37 1.61
CA ILE A 501 -15.21 5.73 1.99
C ILE A 501 -14.45 6.64 2.95
N ALA A 502 -13.86 6.05 3.99
CA ALA A 502 -13.02 6.75 4.97
C ALA A 502 -13.71 7.98 5.60
N ARG A 503 -14.95 7.83 5.98
CA ARG A 503 -15.69 8.91 6.65
C ARG A 503 -15.18 9.09 8.06
N ILE A 504 -14.77 10.34 8.38
CA ILE A 504 -14.25 10.72 9.69
C ILE A 504 -15.32 11.53 10.41
N GLY A 505 -15.59 11.15 11.67
CA GLY A 505 -16.53 11.86 12.54
C GLY A 505 -16.01 13.25 12.94
N LYS A 506 -16.92 14.16 13.35
CA LYS A 506 -16.55 15.53 13.71
C LYS A 506 -15.69 15.63 14.97
N ASP A 507 -15.84 14.67 15.87
CA ASP A 507 -15.16 14.68 17.18
C ASP A 507 -13.76 14.04 17.14
N THR A 508 -13.38 13.41 16.03
CA THR A 508 -12.05 12.79 15.88
C THR A 508 -11.03 13.88 15.55
N PRO A 509 -9.89 13.97 16.25
CA PRO A 509 -8.85 14.94 15.89
C PRO A 509 -8.38 14.77 14.43
N ALA A 510 -8.30 15.88 13.70
CA ALA A 510 -7.80 15.93 12.33
C ALA A 510 -7.24 17.32 12.01
N SER A 511 -6.39 17.43 11.01
CA SER A 511 -5.75 18.68 10.60
C SER A 511 -5.91 18.94 9.10
N GLY A 512 -5.86 20.22 8.73
CA GLY A 512 -5.78 20.67 7.35
C GLY A 512 -6.96 20.27 6.46
N PRO A 513 -6.74 19.90 5.20
CA PRO A 513 -7.80 19.50 4.27
C PRO A 513 -8.64 18.31 4.75
N VAL A 514 -8.09 17.45 5.63
CA VAL A 514 -8.84 16.33 6.21
C VAL A 514 -9.95 16.84 7.12
N ASP A 515 -9.64 17.82 7.97
CA ASP A 515 -10.60 18.44 8.88
C ASP A 515 -11.58 19.34 8.14
N ARG A 516 -11.11 20.19 7.23
CA ARG A 516 -11.98 21.08 6.43
C ARG A 516 -12.94 20.32 5.51
N ALA A 517 -12.62 19.09 5.12
CA ALA A 517 -13.52 18.26 4.30
C ALA A 517 -14.76 17.75 5.05
N ARG A 518 -14.80 17.85 6.38
CA ARG A 518 -15.95 17.45 7.23
C ARG A 518 -16.73 18.63 7.82
N GLY A 519 -16.44 19.84 7.34
CA GLY A 519 -17.14 21.07 7.74
C GLY A 519 -16.58 21.75 8.98
N GLY A 520 -15.41 21.32 9.44
CA GLY A 520 -14.71 21.86 10.59
C GLY A 520 -13.36 22.46 10.22
N GLY A 521 -12.59 22.69 11.26
CA GLY A 521 -11.18 23.00 11.17
C GLY A 521 -10.83 24.47 11.09
N SER A 522 -9.53 24.65 11.18
CA SER A 522 -8.87 25.94 11.03
C SER A 522 -7.98 25.92 9.78
N ASP A 523 -7.63 27.11 9.34
CA ASP A 523 -6.67 27.34 8.28
C ASP A 523 -5.83 28.54 8.68
N ALA A 524 -4.53 28.34 8.86
CA ALA A 524 -3.61 29.38 9.33
C ALA A 524 -3.60 30.61 8.39
N ARG A 525 -3.96 30.42 7.11
CA ARG A 525 -4.11 31.52 6.13
C ARG A 525 -5.19 32.53 6.49
N THR A 526 -6.19 32.14 7.28
CA THR A 526 -7.27 33.04 7.72
C THR A 526 -6.73 34.19 8.59
N GLY A 527 -5.64 33.95 9.32
CA GLY A 527 -4.98 34.97 10.15
C GLY A 527 -3.95 35.83 9.41
N ASP A 528 -3.60 35.47 8.17
CA ASP A 528 -2.59 36.20 7.38
C ASP A 528 -3.21 37.44 6.67
N PRO A 529 -2.82 38.66 7.06
CA PRO A 529 -3.36 39.90 6.44
C PRO A 529 -3.04 39.97 4.95
N THR A 530 -1.89 39.48 4.52
CA THR A 530 -1.49 39.51 3.10
C THR A 530 -2.41 38.61 2.26
N LEU A 531 -2.68 37.39 2.71
CA LEU A 531 -3.57 36.46 2.02
C LEU A 531 -5.02 36.98 2.02
N LYS A 532 -5.46 37.62 3.11
CA LYS A 532 -6.77 38.27 3.20
C LYS A 532 -6.91 39.40 2.17
N ASP A 533 -5.87 40.25 2.03
CA ASP A 533 -5.84 41.33 1.03
C ASP A 533 -5.80 40.78 -0.41
N LEU A 534 -5.28 39.56 -0.62
CA LEU A 534 -5.31 38.86 -1.91
C LEU A 534 -6.66 38.19 -2.20
N GLY A 535 -7.61 38.18 -1.26
CA GLY A 535 -8.94 37.60 -1.43
C GLY A 535 -9.03 36.13 -0.95
N PHE A 536 -8.18 35.70 -0.02
CA PHE A 536 -8.29 34.40 0.56
C PHE A 536 -9.59 34.19 1.34
N GLU A 537 -10.24 33.06 1.09
CA GLU A 537 -11.39 32.56 1.83
C GLU A 537 -11.20 31.09 2.16
N MET A 538 -11.37 30.71 3.44
CA MET A 538 -11.24 29.32 3.84
C MET A 538 -12.26 28.43 3.12
N ARG A 539 -11.77 27.39 2.44
CA ARG A 539 -12.62 26.40 1.75
C ARG A 539 -12.97 25.26 2.69
N VAL A 540 -14.24 24.86 2.70
CA VAL A 540 -14.76 23.76 3.52
C VAL A 540 -15.73 22.89 2.72
N ARG A 541 -15.80 21.60 3.08
CA ARG A 541 -16.79 20.64 2.58
C ARG A 541 -17.39 19.90 3.78
N ASN A 542 -18.53 19.24 3.65
CA ASN A 542 -19.24 18.63 4.78
C ASN A 542 -19.32 17.09 4.71
N GLY A 543 -18.76 16.45 3.68
CA GLY A 543 -18.88 15.00 3.48
C GLY A 543 -18.07 14.17 4.46
N GLY A 544 -16.89 14.63 4.84
CA GLY A 544 -15.95 13.95 5.72
C GLY A 544 -15.35 12.66 5.14
N ASP A 545 -15.64 12.34 3.88
CA ASP A 545 -15.20 11.13 3.18
C ASP A 545 -14.08 11.44 2.15
N ALA A 546 -13.57 10.40 1.50
CA ALA A 546 -12.53 10.52 0.49
C ALA A 546 -12.92 11.46 -0.67
N LEU A 547 -14.19 11.43 -1.08
CA LEU A 547 -14.69 12.33 -2.12
C LEU A 547 -14.69 13.79 -1.68
N ALA A 548 -15.08 14.07 -0.44
CA ALA A 548 -15.07 15.43 0.12
C ALA A 548 -13.64 15.97 0.20
N ARG A 549 -12.67 15.15 0.62
CA ARG A 549 -11.24 15.52 0.63
C ARG A 549 -10.68 15.79 -0.76
N LEU A 550 -11.06 14.99 -1.75
CA LEU A 550 -10.69 15.21 -3.14
C LEU A 550 -11.24 16.53 -3.67
N ARG A 551 -12.53 16.80 -3.45
CA ARG A 551 -13.19 18.02 -3.92
C ARG A 551 -12.67 19.28 -3.24
N LEU A 552 -12.39 19.19 -1.94
CA LEU A 552 -11.79 20.30 -1.20
C LEU A 552 -10.44 20.70 -1.78
N ARG A 553 -9.57 19.73 -2.11
CA ARG A 553 -8.29 20.04 -2.75
C ARG A 553 -8.47 20.67 -4.13
N CYS A 554 -9.49 20.26 -4.89
CA CYS A 554 -9.84 20.93 -6.14
C CYS A 554 -10.26 22.39 -5.92
N ASP A 555 -11.04 22.69 -4.88
CA ASP A 555 -11.43 24.06 -4.51
C ASP A 555 -10.21 24.90 -4.12
N GLU A 556 -9.28 24.32 -3.34
CA GLU A 556 -8.04 25.00 -2.94
C GLU A 556 -7.13 25.28 -4.14
N ILE A 557 -6.96 24.32 -5.08
CA ILE A 557 -6.23 24.58 -6.32
C ILE A 557 -6.83 25.75 -7.10
N ALA A 558 -8.16 25.78 -7.23
CA ALA A 558 -8.84 26.85 -7.96
C ALA A 558 -8.61 28.22 -7.31
N GLN A 559 -8.69 28.30 -5.97
CA GLN A 559 -8.43 29.52 -5.23
C GLN A 559 -6.96 29.93 -5.28
N SER A 560 -6.01 28.98 -5.17
CA SER A 560 -4.58 29.28 -5.26
C SER A 560 -4.20 29.92 -6.60
N LEU A 561 -4.84 29.54 -7.71
CA LEU A 561 -4.66 30.20 -9.01
C LEU A 561 -5.07 31.68 -8.95
N ASP A 562 -6.19 32.00 -8.27
CA ASP A 562 -6.68 33.36 -8.14
C ASP A 562 -5.78 34.20 -7.21
N LEU A 563 -5.31 33.60 -6.10
CA LEU A 563 -4.40 34.26 -5.16
C LEU A 563 -3.03 34.58 -5.79
N ILE A 564 -2.47 33.68 -6.60
CA ILE A 564 -1.22 33.92 -7.33
C ILE A 564 -1.40 35.06 -8.33
N ALA A 565 -2.50 35.07 -9.08
CA ALA A 565 -2.80 36.14 -10.03
C ALA A 565 -2.96 37.50 -9.33
N ALA A 566 -3.64 37.55 -8.16
CA ALA A 566 -3.78 38.76 -7.35
C ALA A 566 -2.45 39.22 -6.73
N ALA A 567 -1.55 38.31 -6.37
CA ALA A 567 -0.23 38.66 -5.84
C ALA A 567 0.64 39.38 -6.88
N GLY A 568 0.52 39.00 -8.16
CA GLY A 568 1.25 39.61 -9.26
C GLY A 568 2.78 39.34 -9.25
N MET A 569 3.26 38.51 -8.35
CA MET A 569 4.67 38.13 -8.21
C MET A 569 4.83 36.83 -7.44
N ILE A 570 5.89 36.09 -7.72
CA ILE A 570 6.28 34.91 -6.96
C ILE A 570 7.73 35.10 -6.49
N ALA A 571 7.98 34.92 -5.19
CA ALA A 571 9.31 35.02 -4.66
C ALA A 571 9.54 33.95 -3.58
N VAL A 572 10.58 33.15 -3.74
CA VAL A 572 11.03 32.23 -2.69
C VAL A 572 11.60 33.05 -1.53
N PRO A 573 11.32 32.70 -0.26
CA PRO A 573 11.80 33.47 0.89
C PRO A 573 13.31 33.59 0.90
N GLN A 574 13.80 34.80 1.12
CA GLN A 574 15.20 35.05 1.42
C GLN A 574 15.41 34.84 2.92
N VAL A 575 16.54 34.22 3.28
CA VAL A 575 16.91 34.03 4.69
C VAL A 575 17.19 35.40 5.29
N PRO A 576 16.58 35.76 6.44
CA PRO A 576 16.80 37.05 7.07
C PRO A 576 18.27 37.18 7.59
N ASP A 577 18.82 38.37 7.47
CA ASP A 577 20.11 38.70 8.10
C ASP A 577 19.87 39.00 9.58
N VAL A 578 20.38 38.12 10.44
CA VAL A 578 20.17 38.18 11.89
C VAL A 578 21.48 38.14 12.67
N ASP A 579 22.53 38.75 12.14
CA ASP A 579 23.85 38.73 12.77
C ASP A 579 23.78 39.25 14.23
N ARG A 580 24.31 38.44 15.18
CA ARG A 580 24.34 38.69 16.62
C ARG A 580 22.98 38.87 17.33
N VAL A 581 21.87 38.55 16.71
CA VAL A 581 20.54 38.60 17.36
C VAL A 581 20.37 37.41 18.28
N SER A 582 19.73 37.64 19.44
CA SER A 582 19.28 36.59 20.36
C SER A 582 17.81 36.85 20.67
N GLY A 583 16.98 35.79 20.64
CA GLY A 583 15.54 35.89 20.87
C GLY A 583 14.85 34.57 20.61
N GLU A 584 13.56 34.54 20.91
CA GLU A 584 12.67 33.41 20.62
C GLU A 584 11.55 33.87 19.68
N GLY A 585 11.18 33.03 18.74
CA GLY A 585 10.10 33.31 17.80
C GLY A 585 9.30 32.07 17.46
N GLU A 586 8.00 32.25 17.25
CA GLU A 586 7.09 31.18 16.84
C GLU A 586 6.31 31.65 15.60
N ALA A 587 6.29 30.84 14.57
CA ALA A 587 5.45 31.07 13.40
C ALA A 587 4.54 29.89 13.12
N ARG A 588 3.41 30.18 12.45
CA ARG A 588 2.46 29.18 11.98
C ARG A 588 2.10 29.47 10.54
N ILE A 589 2.11 28.43 9.73
CA ILE A 589 1.67 28.50 8.34
C ILE A 589 0.74 27.36 7.98
N GLU A 590 -0.02 27.53 6.92
CA GLU A 590 -0.79 26.44 6.35
C GLU A 590 0.00 25.80 5.20
N THR A 591 0.55 24.63 5.46
CA THR A 591 1.13 23.78 4.41
C THR A 591 0.01 23.18 3.54
N PRO A 592 0.30 22.55 2.40
CA PRO A 592 -0.72 21.82 1.64
C PRO A 592 -1.46 20.73 2.43
N ARG A 593 -0.86 20.21 3.52
CA ARG A 593 -1.41 19.14 4.36
C ARG A 593 -2.07 19.62 5.62
N GLY A 594 -1.86 20.88 6.00
CA GLY A 594 -2.46 21.49 7.19
C GLY A 594 -1.52 22.46 7.88
N THR A 595 -1.92 22.92 9.06
CA THR A 595 -1.15 23.87 9.83
C THR A 595 0.11 23.24 10.40
N ALA A 596 1.27 23.83 10.13
CA ALA A 596 2.54 23.56 10.79
C ALA A 596 2.95 24.76 11.66
N SER A 597 3.56 24.50 12.81
CA SER A 597 4.11 25.53 13.70
C SER A 597 5.58 25.22 14.04
N LEU A 598 6.39 26.26 14.05
CA LEU A 598 7.80 26.17 14.37
C LEU A 598 8.16 27.22 15.41
N ARG A 599 8.75 26.76 16.50
CA ARG A 599 9.38 27.62 17.51
C ARG A 599 10.90 27.54 17.35
N VAL A 600 11.57 28.67 17.30
CA VAL A 600 13.03 28.74 17.24
C VAL A 600 13.58 29.64 18.34
N LYS A 601 14.78 29.29 18.83
CA LYS A 601 15.58 30.11 19.73
C LYS A 601 16.88 30.47 19.06
N LEU A 602 17.15 31.77 19.02
CA LEU A 602 18.39 32.32 18.48
C LEU A 602 19.35 32.74 19.62
N ALA A 603 20.61 32.43 19.44
CA ALA A 603 21.69 32.96 20.27
C ALA A 603 22.85 33.42 19.36
N ASN A 604 23.16 34.71 19.44
CA ASN A 604 24.23 35.32 18.61
C ASN A 604 24.11 35.03 17.10
N GLY A 605 22.90 35.16 16.55
CA GLY A 605 22.62 34.94 15.12
C GLY A 605 22.60 33.46 14.68
N LYS A 606 22.56 32.52 15.63
CA LYS A 606 22.53 31.10 15.34
C LYS A 606 21.30 30.45 15.99
N VAL A 607 20.74 29.43 15.35
CA VAL A 607 19.70 28.61 15.92
C VAL A 607 20.29 27.62 16.91
N VAL A 608 19.82 27.66 18.15
CA VAL A 608 20.31 26.81 19.25
C VAL A 608 19.26 25.75 19.63
N GLU A 609 17.97 26.03 19.38
CA GLU A 609 16.86 25.15 19.70
C GLU A 609 15.75 25.37 18.68
N ALA A 610 15.10 24.30 18.27
CA ALA A 610 13.95 24.36 17.37
C ALA A 610 12.97 23.24 17.69
N ASP A 611 11.66 23.56 17.75
CA ASP A 611 10.57 22.61 17.94
C ASP A 611 9.52 22.79 16.85
N LEU A 612 9.12 21.68 16.21
CA LEU A 612 8.26 21.67 15.04
C LEU A 612 7.07 20.74 15.26
N ASP A 613 5.86 21.29 15.11
CA ASP A 613 4.63 20.51 15.01
C ASP A 613 4.15 20.46 13.56
N THR A 614 3.68 19.29 13.15
CA THR A 614 3.27 19.03 11.77
C THR A 614 1.84 18.49 11.67
N PRO A 615 1.16 18.73 10.55
CA PRO A 615 -0.22 18.24 10.37
C PRO A 615 -0.30 16.71 10.28
N THR A 616 0.75 16.04 9.81
CA THR A 616 0.76 14.59 9.66
C THR A 616 0.86 13.88 11.01
N ASP A 617 1.51 14.46 12.02
CA ASP A 617 1.55 13.91 13.39
C ASP A 617 0.11 13.69 13.96
N VAL A 618 -0.84 14.55 13.58
CA VAL A 618 -2.26 14.41 13.95
C VAL A 618 -2.97 13.39 13.05
N ASN A 619 -2.76 13.48 11.74
CA ASN A 619 -3.55 12.72 10.76
C ASN A 619 -3.14 11.25 10.65
N ILE A 620 -1.93 10.88 11.08
CA ILE A 620 -1.46 9.49 11.00
C ILE A 620 -2.29 8.55 11.91
N ALA A 621 -2.76 9.04 13.04
CA ALA A 621 -3.64 8.30 13.94
C ALA A 621 -5.01 7.96 13.33
N LEU A 622 -5.40 8.64 12.24
CA LEU A 622 -6.65 8.35 11.53
C LEU A 622 -6.60 7.07 10.71
N VAL A 623 -5.41 6.52 10.44
CA VAL A 623 -5.25 5.33 9.59
C VAL A 623 -6.08 4.17 10.13
N GLU A 624 -5.98 3.87 11.41
CA GLU A 624 -6.78 2.82 12.07
C GLU A 624 -8.29 3.08 11.91
N THR A 625 -8.73 4.31 12.16
CA THR A 625 -10.15 4.69 12.04
C THR A 625 -10.70 4.51 10.63
N VAL A 626 -9.92 4.88 9.59
CA VAL A 626 -10.42 4.86 8.21
C VAL A 626 -10.31 3.50 7.54
N THR A 627 -9.47 2.60 8.07
CA THR A 627 -9.26 1.25 7.52
C THR A 627 -10.12 0.20 8.21
N ALA A 628 -10.49 0.40 9.48
CA ALA A 628 -11.22 -0.57 10.28
C ALA A 628 -12.49 -1.09 9.58
N GLN A 629 -12.62 -2.40 9.50
CA GLN A 629 -13.77 -3.10 8.91
C GLN A 629 -14.05 -2.69 7.45
N ARG A 630 -13.00 -2.42 6.66
CA ARG A 630 -13.08 -2.11 5.24
C ARG A 630 -12.49 -3.23 4.41
N GLU A 631 -13.03 -3.43 3.23
CA GLU A 631 -12.38 -4.24 2.20
C GLU A 631 -11.00 -3.63 1.86
N LEU A 632 -10.03 -4.48 1.57
CA LEU A 632 -8.64 -4.09 1.32
C LEU A 632 -8.50 -2.92 0.32
N GLY A 633 -9.22 -2.96 -0.80
CA GLY A 633 -9.16 -1.91 -1.81
C GLY A 633 -9.70 -0.56 -1.33
N ASP A 634 -10.74 -0.59 -0.49
CA ASP A 634 -11.31 0.60 0.12
C ASP A 634 -10.42 1.14 1.25
N ALA A 635 -9.79 0.25 2.03
CA ALA A 635 -8.83 0.62 3.07
C ALA A 635 -7.59 1.34 2.48
N LEU A 636 -7.00 0.81 1.41
CA LEU A 636 -5.88 1.47 0.71
C LEU A 636 -6.29 2.84 0.15
N SER A 637 -7.48 2.95 -0.45
CA SER A 637 -8.03 4.22 -0.93
C SER A 637 -8.32 5.19 0.22
N ALA A 638 -8.73 4.67 1.38
CA ALA A 638 -8.97 5.45 2.59
C ALA A 638 -7.67 6.10 3.09
N VAL A 639 -6.60 5.32 3.24
CA VAL A 639 -5.28 5.83 3.67
C VAL A 639 -4.73 6.83 2.66
N ALA A 640 -4.75 6.51 1.36
CA ALA A 640 -4.30 7.42 0.31
C ALA A 640 -5.06 8.77 0.32
N SER A 641 -6.34 8.77 0.73
CA SER A 641 -7.14 9.99 0.81
C SER A 641 -6.72 10.97 1.91
N LEU A 642 -5.96 10.51 2.92
CA LEU A 642 -5.46 11.35 4.02
C LEU A 642 -4.31 12.27 3.58
N ASP A 643 -3.54 11.92 2.54
CA ASP A 643 -2.35 12.66 2.08
C ASP A 643 -1.31 12.83 3.18
N LEU A 644 -0.87 11.71 3.77
CA LEU A 644 0.15 11.72 4.81
C LEU A 644 1.54 12.04 4.24
N SER A 645 2.37 12.71 5.02
CA SER A 645 3.78 12.94 4.71
C SER A 645 4.67 12.15 5.69
N PRO A 646 5.27 11.03 5.28
CA PRO A 646 6.14 10.27 6.17
C PRO A 646 7.30 11.07 6.77
N TRP A 647 7.80 12.09 6.06
CA TRP A 647 8.86 12.97 6.55
C TRP A 647 8.41 13.93 7.65
N GLU A 648 7.12 14.17 7.80
CA GLU A 648 6.56 15.00 8.88
C GLU A 648 6.38 14.23 10.20
N VAL A 649 6.37 12.90 10.17
CA VAL A 649 6.15 12.06 11.35
C VAL A 649 7.37 12.08 12.27
N ARG A 650 7.15 12.29 13.58
CA ARG A 650 8.20 12.13 14.59
C ARG A 650 8.68 10.67 14.59
N GLY A 651 10.01 10.48 14.49
CA GLY A 651 10.66 9.17 14.51
C GLY A 651 10.66 8.52 15.90
#